data_f64e79146dfae306c2a01da3420f6178
#
_entry.id   f64e79146dfae306c2a01da3420f6178
#
_cell.length_a   1.000
_cell.length_b   1.000
_cell.length_c   1.000
_cell.angle_alpha   90.00
_cell.angle_beta   90.00
_cell.angle_gamma   90.00
#
_symmetry.space_group_name_H-M   'P 1'
#
loop_
_entity.id
_entity.type
_entity.pdbx_description
1 polymer ?
#
loop_
_entity_poly.entity_id
_entity_poly.type
_entity_poly.pdbx_seq_one_letter_code
_entity_poly.pdbx_strand_id
1 'polypeptide(L)'
;MQRLSHVGRSCRAGWSASPVQETHFMILRLAAALVLCILALPSLAQVPVAWKTGREAVVIEQRVEALLKRMTLDEKVGQLHLSGRGEGFNAARIREGRMGAVMNFVVPQEIADAQRAVRESRLKIPLIIGLDAVHGFSTYFPLPLGQASSWNPELIEEAAYWTGREAGAAGINWTFAPMVDISRDPRWGRVLEGAGEDPYLGSVVAAARTHGYQRGGVATTVKHLVGYGASEAGRDYNSTWIPTSQLFDVYLPPFKAAFDAGSMTAMAAFNALNGMPTTAHRELLTGLLRDKWKFKGFVVSDFGSITELRLHGIARDDAEAGRKALLAGIDMDMMGDVYDKHLAAEVKAGRVPLKALDEAVRRVLRVKFHLGLFERPDVDVAAAPKLMQTEEARQVARRAAGEGIILLKNANNTLPIAPSVKSVAVIGAMAVPEAERVWTDPAGLGRRVGQSLPDALKERLPADASVIYEPAFTRNCGTEFADKAAAIRAAAASDLVVAMLGEDCEFIGEAASRTNLGLPGVQQELLEALVATGKPIVLVLATGRPLVLTWADQHVAAIVQTFHGGTEGRAVIAEVLSGQANPAGRTPMSFPRSVGQIPVYYDHLPTGRPQKEHKRYESIYMDERNEPLYPFGFGLSYSRFTYANPRVDRANISLNGTAKVSVDVTNAGRRDGQEVVQLYIRQPVASRSRPVRELKGFKKLMIKAGETIAVTFDLPANQLGMHDDAGRYVVEPGDVEIYLGGSSLAETVTQITLTRP
;
A
#
# COMPACT_ATOMS: atom_id res chain seq x y z
N MET A 1 -7.44 -12.04 -93.32
CA MET A 1 -6.46 -12.11 -94.45
C MET A 1 -5.11 -11.96 -93.84
N GLN A 2 -4.38 -13.07 -93.75
CA GLN A 2 -3.13 -13.34 -94.46
C GLN A 2 -2.08 -12.26 -94.19
N ARG A 3 -0.92 -12.56 -93.84
CA ARG A 3 0.06 -13.64 -93.78
C ARG A 3 1.49 -13.06 -93.42
N LEU A 4 2.23 -13.79 -92.68
CA LEU A 4 3.67 -14.09 -92.91
C LEU A 4 4.65 -12.89 -92.88
N SER A 5 5.83 -12.93 -92.41
CA SER A 5 6.78 -14.00 -92.00
C SER A 5 8.13 -13.39 -91.61
N HIS A 6 8.90 -14.10 -90.85
CA HIS A 6 10.36 -14.33 -90.87
C HIS A 6 11.33 -13.38 -90.13
N VAL A 7 11.94 -13.98 -89.13
CA VAL A 7 13.32 -14.28 -88.85
C VAL A 7 14.30 -13.11 -88.57
N GLY A 8 14.87 -13.13 -87.40
CA GLY A 8 16.12 -12.45 -87.07
C GLY A 8 16.58 -12.85 -85.66
N ARG A 9 17.53 -13.84 -85.61
CA ARG A 9 18.26 -14.22 -84.38
C ARG A 9 19.19 -13.11 -83.92
N SER A 10 19.23 -12.75 -82.65
CA SER A 10 20.47 -12.37 -81.97
C SER A 10 20.42 -12.70 -80.49
N CYS A 11 21.43 -13.34 -79.99
CA CYS A 11 21.69 -13.72 -78.59
C CYS A 11 21.67 -12.45 -77.65
N ARG A 12 20.92 -12.50 -76.59
CA ARG A 12 21.24 -11.73 -75.40
C ARG A 12 21.16 -12.64 -74.19
N ALA A 13 22.24 -12.72 -73.47
CA ALA A 13 22.39 -13.45 -72.24
C ALA A 13 21.45 -12.88 -71.19
N GLY A 14 20.55 -13.70 -70.64
CA GLY A 14 19.75 -13.39 -69.50
C GLY A 14 20.57 -13.59 -68.21
N TRP A 15 20.72 -12.52 -67.48
CA TRP A 15 21.13 -12.60 -66.10
C TRP A 15 19.89 -12.86 -65.24
N SER A 16 19.72 -14.08 -64.76
CA SER A 16 18.76 -14.42 -63.72
C SER A 16 19.34 -14.02 -62.37
N ALA A 17 18.80 -13.02 -61.76
CA ALA A 17 19.07 -12.72 -60.36
C ALA A 17 18.58 -13.88 -59.49
N SER A 18 19.45 -14.41 -58.64
CA SER A 18 19.13 -15.51 -57.77
C SER A 18 18.15 -15.09 -56.67
N PRO A 19 17.23 -15.96 -56.20
CA PRO A 19 16.26 -15.67 -55.15
C PRO A 19 16.86 -15.17 -53.81
N VAL A 20 18.16 -15.35 -53.62
CA VAL A 20 18.91 -14.96 -52.40
C VAL A 20 19.13 -13.43 -52.31
N GLN A 21 19.20 -12.71 -53.43
CA GLN A 21 19.38 -11.26 -53.42
C GLN A 21 18.10 -10.48 -53.09
N GLU A 22 16.94 -10.98 -53.48
CA GLU A 22 15.63 -10.32 -53.11
C GLU A 22 15.31 -10.49 -51.64
N THR A 23 15.66 -11.65 -51.03
CA THR A 23 15.47 -11.90 -49.62
C THR A 23 16.34 -10.99 -48.73
N HIS A 24 17.60 -10.73 -49.15
CA HIS A 24 18.50 -9.83 -48.44
C HIS A 24 18.05 -8.36 -48.50
N PHE A 25 17.52 -7.92 -49.63
CA PHE A 25 16.97 -6.55 -49.76
C PHE A 25 15.65 -6.36 -49.01
N MET A 26 14.83 -7.40 -48.87
CA MET A 26 13.60 -7.36 -48.11
C MET A 26 13.88 -7.38 -46.59
N ILE A 27 14.86 -8.19 -46.16
CA ILE A 27 15.30 -8.21 -44.75
C ILE A 27 15.98 -6.89 -44.35
N LEU A 28 16.78 -6.28 -45.20
CA LEU A 28 17.36 -4.96 -44.95
C LEU A 28 16.33 -3.85 -44.92
N ARG A 29 15.27 -3.91 -45.74
CA ARG A 29 14.16 -2.94 -45.71
C ARG A 29 13.25 -3.15 -44.48
N LEU A 30 13.02 -4.39 -44.06
CA LEU A 30 12.29 -4.69 -42.81
C LEU A 30 13.11 -4.31 -41.57
N ALA A 31 14.42 -4.56 -41.56
CA ALA A 31 15.31 -4.12 -40.46
C ALA A 31 15.42 -2.59 -40.38
N ALA A 32 15.52 -1.90 -41.53
CA ALA A 32 15.54 -0.44 -41.59
C ALA A 32 14.18 0.16 -41.18
N ALA A 33 13.05 -0.46 -41.54
CA ALA A 33 11.72 -0.05 -41.10
C ALA A 33 11.50 -0.31 -39.60
N LEU A 34 12.02 -1.43 -39.06
CA LEU A 34 11.99 -1.73 -37.62
C LEU A 34 12.85 -0.77 -36.81
N VAL A 35 14.04 -0.42 -37.30
CA VAL A 35 14.93 0.58 -36.68
C VAL A 35 14.35 2.00 -36.77
N LEU A 36 13.67 2.35 -37.87
CA LEU A 36 12.96 3.65 -37.99
C LEU A 36 11.69 3.68 -37.13
N CYS A 37 10.97 2.56 -36.94
CA CYS A 37 9.86 2.48 -35.99
C CYS A 37 10.31 2.56 -34.54
N ILE A 38 11.52 2.05 -34.20
CA ILE A 38 12.09 2.18 -32.85
C ILE A 38 12.59 3.61 -32.59
N LEU A 39 12.97 4.36 -33.63
CA LEU A 39 13.41 5.76 -33.53
C LEU A 39 12.25 6.78 -33.60
N ALA A 40 11.02 6.37 -33.93
CA ALA A 40 9.87 7.25 -34.12
C ALA A 40 8.75 7.12 -33.09
N LEU A 41 8.99 6.40 -32.01
CA LEU A 41 8.10 6.52 -30.81
C LEU A 41 8.61 7.71 -30.01
N PRO A 42 7.88 8.82 -29.90
CA PRO A 42 8.19 9.82 -28.91
C PRO A 42 8.17 9.12 -27.56
N SER A 43 9.26 9.20 -26.82
CA SER A 43 9.37 8.56 -25.50
C SER A 43 8.43 9.24 -24.50
N LEU A 44 7.17 8.86 -24.50
CA LEU A 44 6.22 9.05 -23.38
C LEU A 44 6.56 8.11 -22.19
N ALA A 45 7.61 7.30 -22.34
CA ALA A 45 8.08 6.45 -21.27
C ALA A 45 8.76 7.30 -20.20
N GLN A 46 8.11 7.46 -19.07
CA GLN A 46 8.77 7.98 -17.88
C GLN A 46 9.97 7.10 -17.55
N VAL A 47 11.09 7.74 -17.23
CA VAL A 47 12.30 7.01 -16.87
C VAL A 47 12.15 6.51 -15.42
N PRO A 48 12.30 5.20 -15.19
CA PRO A 48 12.28 4.66 -13.84
C PRO A 48 13.25 5.40 -12.91
N VAL A 49 12.81 5.69 -11.71
CA VAL A 49 13.62 6.28 -10.66
C VAL A 49 14.40 5.18 -9.95
N ALA A 50 15.71 5.36 -9.84
CA ALA A 50 16.57 4.45 -9.08
C ALA A 50 17.83 5.17 -8.62
N TRP A 51 18.43 4.69 -7.54
CA TRP A 51 19.77 5.11 -7.15
C TRP A 51 20.77 4.74 -8.25
N LYS A 52 21.40 5.78 -8.85
CA LYS A 52 22.47 5.57 -9.81
C LYS A 52 23.69 4.98 -9.11
N THR A 53 24.43 4.12 -9.79
CA THR A 53 25.55 3.37 -9.23
C THR A 53 26.85 3.60 -10.03
N GLY A 54 27.96 3.10 -9.55
CA GLY A 54 29.24 3.14 -10.25
C GLY A 54 29.69 4.56 -10.60
N ARG A 55 30.15 4.78 -11.81
CA ARG A 55 30.71 6.06 -12.31
C ARG A 55 29.66 7.19 -12.27
N GLU A 56 28.40 6.88 -12.56
CA GLU A 56 27.33 7.87 -12.57
C GLU A 56 27.10 8.46 -11.15
N ALA A 57 27.08 7.60 -10.12
CA ALA A 57 26.98 8.06 -8.74
C ALA A 57 28.14 8.98 -8.35
N VAL A 58 29.37 8.66 -8.76
CA VAL A 58 30.54 9.52 -8.48
C VAL A 58 30.39 10.90 -9.14
N VAL A 59 29.92 10.94 -10.39
CA VAL A 59 29.65 12.20 -11.09
C VAL A 59 28.58 13.01 -10.38
N ILE A 60 27.50 12.36 -9.90
CA ILE A 60 26.45 13.02 -9.14
C ILE A 60 27.02 13.66 -7.87
N GLU A 61 27.81 12.94 -7.08
CA GLU A 61 28.42 13.52 -5.86
C GLU A 61 29.33 14.73 -6.19
N GLN A 62 30.11 14.66 -7.26
CA GLN A 62 30.92 15.80 -7.72
C GLN A 62 30.04 17.01 -8.08
N ARG A 63 28.92 16.80 -8.75
CA ARG A 63 27.96 17.86 -9.10
C ARG A 63 27.30 18.46 -7.85
N VAL A 64 26.92 17.62 -6.88
CA VAL A 64 26.39 18.05 -5.59
C VAL A 64 27.37 18.97 -4.88
N GLU A 65 28.64 18.55 -4.73
CA GLU A 65 29.67 19.36 -4.06
C GLU A 65 29.97 20.67 -4.80
N ALA A 66 30.03 20.63 -6.13
CA ALA A 66 30.23 21.82 -6.94
C ALA A 66 29.08 22.84 -6.80
N LEU A 67 27.84 22.33 -6.72
CA LEU A 67 26.67 23.20 -6.54
C LEU A 67 26.63 23.77 -5.12
N LEU A 68 26.83 22.95 -4.10
CA LEU A 68 26.81 23.32 -2.68
C LEU A 68 27.82 24.45 -2.36
N LYS A 69 29.02 24.41 -2.97
CA LYS A 69 30.05 25.47 -2.83
C LYS A 69 29.61 26.80 -3.39
N ARG A 70 28.68 26.84 -4.32
CA ARG A 70 28.18 28.07 -4.97
C ARG A 70 27.00 28.70 -4.26
N MET A 71 26.37 27.96 -3.34
CA MET A 71 25.14 28.37 -2.66
C MET A 71 25.45 29.37 -1.53
N THR A 72 24.62 30.42 -1.45
CA THR A 72 24.54 31.27 -0.27
C THR A 72 23.89 30.55 0.90
N LEU A 73 23.99 31.10 2.11
CA LEU A 73 23.34 30.54 3.29
C LEU A 73 21.81 30.44 3.10
N ASP A 74 21.20 31.50 2.57
CA ASP A 74 19.75 31.55 2.37
C ASP A 74 19.27 30.55 1.29
N GLU A 75 20.05 30.37 0.22
CA GLU A 75 19.78 29.33 -0.78
C GLU A 75 19.91 27.91 -0.20
N LYS A 76 20.87 27.66 0.72
CA LYS A 76 21.01 26.39 1.42
C LYS A 76 19.79 26.11 2.28
N VAL A 77 19.37 27.07 3.09
CA VAL A 77 18.15 26.97 3.91
C VAL A 77 16.93 26.75 3.03
N GLY A 78 16.82 27.48 1.91
CA GLY A 78 15.71 27.33 0.98
C GLY A 78 15.57 25.93 0.40
N GLN A 79 16.67 25.18 0.19
CA GLN A 79 16.56 23.79 -0.28
C GLN A 79 15.95 22.83 0.76
N LEU A 80 15.91 23.22 2.01
CA LEU A 80 15.33 22.44 3.12
C LEU A 80 13.87 22.83 3.44
N HIS A 81 13.28 23.68 2.60
CA HIS A 81 11.92 24.18 2.77
C HIS A 81 10.96 23.54 1.77
N LEU A 82 9.87 22.95 2.29
CA LEU A 82 8.75 22.39 1.57
C LEU A 82 7.47 23.15 1.90
N SER A 83 6.88 23.80 0.90
CA SER A 83 5.63 24.57 1.04
C SER A 83 4.49 23.91 0.25
N GLY A 84 3.25 24.07 0.72
CA GLY A 84 2.05 23.59 0.05
C GLY A 84 1.42 24.58 -0.91
N ARG A 85 0.51 24.11 -1.76
CA ARG A 85 -0.41 24.96 -2.52
C ARG A 85 -1.39 25.62 -1.55
N GLY A 86 -1.62 26.93 -1.68
CA GLY A 86 -2.55 27.68 -0.85
C GLY A 86 -1.87 28.72 0.05
N GLU A 87 -2.31 28.88 1.27
CA GLU A 87 -1.73 29.81 2.22
C GLU A 87 -0.25 29.52 2.46
N GLY A 88 0.60 30.52 2.26
CA GLY A 88 2.05 30.40 2.39
C GLY A 88 2.80 30.13 1.09
N PHE A 89 2.16 29.72 0.00
CA PHE A 89 2.83 29.61 -1.28
C PHE A 89 3.19 30.98 -1.84
N ASN A 90 4.49 31.20 -2.09
CA ASN A 90 4.99 32.44 -2.63
C ASN A 90 5.98 32.18 -3.77
N ALA A 91 5.54 32.41 -5.01
CA ALA A 91 6.36 32.25 -6.20
C ALA A 91 7.65 33.13 -6.18
N ALA A 92 7.67 34.24 -5.45
CA ALA A 92 8.89 35.05 -5.29
C ALA A 92 10.01 34.28 -4.60
N ARG A 93 9.68 33.43 -3.58
CA ARG A 93 10.67 32.57 -2.92
C ARG A 93 11.33 31.56 -3.88
N ILE A 94 10.59 31.07 -4.89
CA ILE A 94 11.16 30.20 -5.93
C ILE A 94 12.21 30.97 -6.73
N ARG A 95 11.91 32.22 -7.16
CA ARG A 95 12.81 33.08 -7.92
C ARG A 95 14.05 33.48 -7.12
N GLU A 96 13.90 33.64 -5.82
CA GLU A 96 14.98 33.93 -4.87
C GLU A 96 15.85 32.68 -4.57
N GLY A 97 15.46 31.49 -5.03
CA GLY A 97 16.13 30.22 -4.71
C GLY A 97 15.92 29.74 -3.28
N ARG A 98 14.87 30.24 -2.62
CA ARG A 98 14.51 29.95 -1.21
C ARG A 98 13.40 28.91 -1.07
N MET A 99 13.25 28.02 -2.06
CA MET A 99 12.30 26.91 -2.03
C MET A 99 12.89 25.68 -2.67
N GLY A 100 12.95 24.57 -1.91
CA GLY A 100 13.51 23.30 -2.37
C GLY A 100 12.46 22.35 -2.94
N ALA A 101 11.26 22.39 -2.39
CA ALA A 101 10.16 21.51 -2.77
C ALA A 101 8.80 22.21 -2.61
N VAL A 102 7.80 21.72 -3.36
CA VAL A 102 6.40 22.10 -3.19
C VAL A 102 5.53 20.87 -3.16
N MET A 103 4.35 20.95 -2.51
CA MET A 103 3.41 19.84 -2.43
C MET A 103 1.98 20.25 -2.77
N ASN A 104 1.15 19.25 -3.11
CA ASN A 104 -0.27 19.40 -3.43
C ASN A 104 -0.55 20.24 -4.69
N PHE A 105 0.41 20.31 -5.60
CA PHE A 105 0.22 20.79 -6.95
C PHE A 105 -0.15 19.60 -7.84
N VAL A 106 -1.36 19.60 -8.39
CA VAL A 106 -1.91 18.46 -9.12
C VAL A 106 -2.27 18.78 -10.56
N VAL A 107 -2.31 20.07 -10.89
CA VAL A 107 -2.57 20.56 -12.25
C VAL A 107 -1.24 20.68 -13.00
N PRO A 108 -1.03 19.95 -14.12
CA PRO A 108 0.22 19.94 -14.85
C PRO A 108 0.72 21.35 -15.24
N GLN A 109 -0.19 22.25 -15.58
CA GLN A 109 0.17 23.62 -15.93
C GLN A 109 0.75 24.42 -14.75
N GLU A 110 0.17 24.27 -13.54
CA GLU A 110 0.68 24.92 -12.33
C GLU A 110 2.08 24.42 -11.97
N ILE A 111 2.33 23.11 -12.14
CA ILE A 111 3.66 22.52 -11.92
C ILE A 111 4.66 23.05 -12.94
N ALA A 112 4.27 23.12 -14.22
CA ALA A 112 5.12 23.70 -15.27
C ALA A 112 5.45 25.18 -14.98
N ASP A 113 4.50 25.97 -14.47
CA ASP A 113 4.70 27.37 -14.12
C ASP A 113 5.65 27.54 -12.91
N ALA A 114 5.51 26.68 -11.88
CA ALA A 114 6.43 26.65 -10.74
C ALA A 114 7.86 26.30 -11.17
N GLN A 115 8.04 25.29 -12.01
CA GLN A 115 9.37 24.93 -12.56
C GLN A 115 9.92 26.02 -13.49
N ARG A 116 9.07 26.74 -14.21
CA ARG A 116 9.50 27.89 -15.03
C ARG A 116 10.03 29.02 -14.16
N ALA A 117 9.39 29.32 -13.03
CA ALA A 117 9.86 30.32 -12.07
C ALA A 117 11.26 30.01 -11.51
N VAL A 118 11.63 28.72 -11.41
CA VAL A 118 13.01 28.33 -11.02
C VAL A 118 14.06 28.85 -11.98
N ARG A 119 13.77 28.98 -13.29
CA ARG A 119 14.75 29.46 -14.31
C ARG A 119 15.16 30.91 -14.11
N GLU A 120 14.37 31.66 -13.37
CA GLU A 120 14.67 33.05 -13.01
C GLU A 120 15.60 33.13 -11.79
N SER A 121 15.75 32.04 -11.01
CA SER A 121 16.65 31.99 -9.87
C SER A 121 18.12 31.90 -10.28
N ARG A 122 19.02 32.36 -9.43
CA ARG A 122 20.46 32.45 -9.69
C ARG A 122 21.09 31.06 -10.00
N LEU A 123 20.72 30.01 -9.28
CA LEU A 123 21.32 28.67 -9.42
C LEU A 123 20.44 27.69 -10.20
N LYS A 124 19.20 28.07 -10.50
CA LYS A 124 18.25 27.28 -11.29
C LYS A 124 18.08 25.83 -10.78
N ILE A 125 18.02 25.65 -9.44
CA ILE A 125 17.87 24.35 -8.82
C ILE A 125 16.41 23.92 -8.93
N PRO A 126 16.07 22.82 -9.64
CA PRO A 126 14.68 22.39 -9.85
C PRO A 126 13.97 22.07 -8.53
N LEU A 127 12.65 22.28 -8.51
CA LEU A 127 11.81 21.88 -7.38
C LEU A 127 11.58 20.36 -7.38
N ILE A 128 11.50 19.79 -6.19
CA ILE A 128 10.83 18.50 -5.97
C ILE A 128 9.33 18.79 -5.82
N ILE A 129 8.49 18.04 -6.50
CA ILE A 129 7.02 18.18 -6.48
C ILE A 129 6.43 16.96 -5.77
N GLY A 130 5.94 17.18 -4.53
CA GLY A 130 5.43 16.14 -3.64
C GLY A 130 3.92 16.01 -3.66
N LEU A 131 3.42 14.78 -3.47
CA LEU A 131 2.00 14.49 -3.32
C LEU A 131 1.75 13.21 -2.53
N ASP A 132 0.64 13.15 -1.78
CA ASP A 132 0.12 11.92 -1.16
C ASP A 132 -0.63 11.05 -2.18
N ALA A 133 0.06 10.49 -3.16
CA ALA A 133 -0.51 9.55 -4.11
C ALA A 133 -0.53 8.13 -3.50
N VAL A 134 -1.30 7.92 -2.41
CA VAL A 134 -1.22 6.72 -1.58
C VAL A 134 -1.82 5.48 -2.27
N HIS A 135 -2.92 5.62 -3.01
CA HIS A 135 -3.57 4.49 -3.69
C HIS A 135 -4.13 4.82 -5.08
N GLY A 136 -3.59 5.82 -5.72
CA GLY A 136 -3.98 6.27 -7.06
C GLY A 136 -3.68 7.74 -7.27
N PHE A 137 -3.80 8.19 -8.52
CA PHE A 137 -3.73 9.60 -8.89
C PHE A 137 -5.00 9.98 -9.67
N SER A 138 -5.21 9.42 -10.85
CA SER A 138 -6.44 9.56 -11.65
C SER A 138 -7.22 8.25 -11.67
N THR A 139 -6.54 7.12 -11.80
CA THR A 139 -7.09 5.79 -11.54
C THR A 139 -6.91 5.49 -10.06
N TYR A 140 -8.03 5.27 -9.35
CA TYR A 140 -8.00 4.86 -7.96
C TYR A 140 -8.01 3.34 -7.84
N PHE A 141 -6.99 2.80 -7.19
CA PHE A 141 -6.88 1.42 -6.77
C PHE A 141 -7.56 1.23 -5.40
N PRO A 142 -7.79 -0.01 -4.94
CA PRO A 142 -8.25 -0.22 -3.57
C PRO A 142 -7.36 0.49 -2.55
N LEU A 143 -7.91 0.85 -1.39
CA LEU A 143 -7.10 1.32 -0.26
C LEU A 143 -5.93 0.36 0.02
N PRO A 144 -4.79 0.82 0.53
CA PRO A 144 -3.63 -0.05 0.77
C PRO A 144 -3.94 -1.31 1.58
N LEU A 145 -4.77 -1.21 2.62
CA LEU A 145 -5.22 -2.37 3.37
C LEU A 145 -6.00 -3.37 2.50
N GLY A 146 -6.83 -2.86 1.57
CA GLY A 146 -7.51 -3.68 0.56
C GLY A 146 -6.57 -4.28 -0.48
N GLN A 147 -5.52 -3.57 -0.87
CA GLN A 147 -4.46 -4.13 -1.73
C GLN A 147 -3.70 -5.23 -0.98
N ALA A 148 -3.36 -5.03 0.29
CA ALA A 148 -2.70 -6.04 1.13
C ALA A 148 -3.56 -7.30 1.28
N SER A 149 -4.90 -7.18 1.30
CA SER A 149 -5.81 -8.34 1.33
C SER A 149 -5.71 -9.23 0.09
N SER A 150 -5.16 -8.73 -1.02
CA SER A 150 -4.90 -9.56 -2.19
C SER A 150 -3.81 -10.61 -1.96
N TRP A 151 -2.87 -10.37 -1.05
CA TRP A 151 -1.67 -11.19 -0.84
C TRP A 151 -0.93 -11.47 -2.16
N ASN A 152 -0.94 -10.49 -3.06
CA ASN A 152 -0.33 -10.57 -4.39
C ASN A 152 0.64 -9.38 -4.58
N PRO A 153 1.92 -9.54 -4.21
CA PRO A 153 2.89 -8.45 -4.29
C PRO A 153 3.12 -7.93 -5.71
N GLU A 154 3.04 -8.80 -6.73
CA GLU A 154 3.19 -8.42 -8.13
C GLU A 154 2.05 -7.46 -8.56
N LEU A 155 0.82 -7.75 -8.16
CA LEU A 155 -0.34 -6.91 -8.45
C LEU A 155 -0.28 -5.58 -7.68
N ILE A 156 0.22 -5.60 -6.43
CA ILE A 156 0.45 -4.39 -5.62
C ILE A 156 1.53 -3.52 -6.27
N GLU A 157 2.61 -4.12 -6.80
CA GLU A 157 3.63 -3.39 -7.56
C GLU A 157 3.06 -2.76 -8.83
N GLU A 158 2.22 -3.48 -9.59
CA GLU A 158 1.54 -2.94 -10.78
C GLU A 158 0.63 -1.76 -10.43
N ALA A 159 -0.16 -1.84 -9.36
CA ALA A 159 -1.01 -0.74 -8.89
C ALA A 159 -0.18 0.51 -8.53
N ALA A 160 0.93 0.33 -7.80
CA ALA A 160 1.84 1.40 -7.46
C ALA A 160 2.55 1.97 -8.71
N TYR A 161 2.89 1.12 -9.69
CA TYR A 161 3.45 1.57 -10.97
C TYR A 161 2.50 2.51 -11.71
N TRP A 162 1.23 2.14 -11.86
CA TRP A 162 0.26 2.99 -12.56
C TRP A 162 -0.01 4.28 -11.80
N THR A 163 -0.07 4.22 -10.45
CA THR A 163 -0.16 5.44 -9.62
C THR A 163 1.02 6.37 -9.87
N GLY A 164 2.25 5.85 -9.84
CA GLY A 164 3.46 6.62 -10.11
C GLY A 164 3.50 7.16 -11.54
N ARG A 165 3.06 6.37 -12.52
CA ARG A 165 3.04 6.74 -13.93
C ARG A 165 2.07 7.90 -14.22
N GLU A 166 0.87 7.85 -13.66
CA GLU A 166 -0.11 8.94 -13.81
C GLU A 166 0.35 10.21 -13.10
N ALA A 167 0.81 10.08 -11.84
CA ALA A 167 1.33 11.21 -11.07
C ALA A 167 2.53 11.86 -11.75
N GLY A 168 3.47 11.05 -12.22
CA GLY A 168 4.65 11.52 -12.93
C GLY A 168 4.31 12.20 -14.25
N ALA A 169 3.30 11.72 -14.98
CA ALA A 169 2.81 12.39 -16.19
C ALA A 169 2.26 13.79 -15.89
N ALA A 170 1.65 14.00 -14.72
CA ALA A 170 1.21 15.29 -14.25
C ALA A 170 2.37 16.22 -13.81
N GLY A 171 3.59 15.68 -13.68
CA GLY A 171 4.78 16.43 -13.26
C GLY A 171 5.17 16.22 -11.78
N ILE A 172 4.45 15.36 -11.06
CA ILE A 172 4.82 14.97 -9.71
C ILE A 172 6.02 14.04 -9.82
N ASN A 173 7.06 14.28 -9.02
CA ASN A 173 8.29 13.48 -9.05
C ASN A 173 8.63 12.85 -7.69
N TRP A 174 7.75 13.05 -6.70
CA TRP A 174 7.92 12.57 -5.34
C TRP A 174 6.56 12.23 -4.72
N THR A 175 6.39 11.05 -4.13
CA THR A 175 5.17 10.68 -3.41
C THR A 175 5.45 10.43 -1.94
N PHE A 176 4.51 10.84 -1.06
CA PHE A 176 4.54 10.53 0.38
C PHE A 176 3.94 9.14 0.64
N ALA A 177 4.45 8.17 -0.09
CA ALA A 177 4.11 6.75 -0.03
C ALA A 177 5.35 5.89 -0.33
N PRO A 178 5.40 4.61 0.14
CA PRO A 178 4.37 3.89 0.87
C PRO A 178 4.31 4.26 2.36
N MET A 179 3.11 4.22 2.94
CA MET A 179 2.92 4.12 4.37
C MET A 179 3.10 2.66 4.77
N VAL A 180 3.97 2.41 5.76
CA VAL A 180 4.38 1.05 6.15
C VAL A 180 4.25 0.78 7.65
N ASP A 181 3.51 1.63 8.35
CA ASP A 181 3.24 1.44 9.77
C ASP A 181 2.47 0.14 10.01
N ILE A 182 3.01 -0.70 10.90
CA ILE A 182 2.27 -1.86 11.41
C ILE A 182 1.26 -1.38 12.45
N SER A 183 0.00 -1.75 12.27
CA SER A 183 -1.09 -1.41 13.20
C SER A 183 -1.74 -2.66 13.77
N ARG A 184 -1.86 -2.69 15.11
CA ARG A 184 -2.52 -3.75 15.88
C ARG A 184 -3.75 -3.23 16.63
N ASP A 185 -4.08 -1.96 16.42
CA ASP A 185 -5.24 -1.31 17.01
C ASP A 185 -6.11 -0.69 15.91
N PRO A 186 -7.25 -1.32 15.54
CA PRO A 186 -8.12 -0.82 14.49
C PRO A 186 -8.85 0.48 14.87
N ARG A 187 -8.73 0.97 16.11
CA ARG A 187 -9.25 2.27 16.50
C ARG A 187 -8.48 3.42 15.83
N TRP A 188 -7.21 3.20 15.44
CA TRP A 188 -6.42 4.19 14.72
C TRP A 188 -6.99 4.44 13.32
N GLY A 189 -7.21 5.71 12.98
CA GLY A 189 -7.85 6.10 11.72
C GLY A 189 -7.05 5.72 10.48
N ARG A 190 -5.72 5.72 10.56
CA ARG A 190 -4.80 5.49 9.44
C ARG A 190 -4.48 4.03 9.14
N VAL A 191 -5.14 3.08 9.78
CA VAL A 191 -5.01 1.63 9.48
C VAL A 191 -5.15 1.34 7.99
N LEU A 192 -6.04 2.04 7.31
CA LEU A 192 -6.31 1.87 5.86
C LEU A 192 -5.11 2.12 4.95
N GLU A 193 -4.13 2.93 5.39
CA GLU A 193 -2.98 3.34 4.57
C GLU A 193 -1.86 2.28 4.57
N GLY A 194 -1.87 1.34 5.52
CA GLY A 194 -0.85 0.30 5.71
C GLY A 194 -1.23 -1.07 5.18
N ALA A 195 -0.45 -2.07 5.60
CA ALA A 195 -0.62 -3.47 5.22
C ALA A 195 -1.18 -4.35 6.37
N GLY A 196 -1.64 -3.75 7.48
CA GLY A 196 -2.23 -4.44 8.62
C GLY A 196 -1.26 -4.74 9.76
N GLU A 197 -1.41 -5.90 10.41
CA GLU A 197 -0.78 -6.21 11.70
C GLU A 197 0.56 -6.96 11.60
N ASP A 198 0.88 -7.54 10.43
CA ASP A 198 1.98 -8.50 10.29
C ASP A 198 3.25 -7.85 9.68
N PRO A 199 4.43 -7.99 10.33
CA PRO A 199 5.67 -7.40 9.84
C PRO A 199 6.21 -8.05 8.54
N TYR A 200 5.94 -9.34 8.29
CA TYR A 200 6.40 -10.01 7.07
C TYR A 200 5.57 -9.58 5.86
N LEU A 201 4.24 -9.66 5.95
CA LEU A 201 3.34 -9.14 4.91
C LEU A 201 3.60 -7.65 4.67
N GLY A 202 3.73 -6.86 5.74
CA GLY A 202 4.06 -5.43 5.69
C GLY A 202 5.36 -5.17 4.94
N SER A 203 6.40 -5.98 5.17
CA SER A 203 7.70 -5.85 4.47
C SER A 203 7.60 -6.18 2.98
N VAL A 204 6.87 -7.24 2.62
CA VAL A 204 6.66 -7.62 1.21
C VAL A 204 5.87 -6.54 0.47
N VAL A 205 4.80 -6.03 1.06
CA VAL A 205 3.98 -4.94 0.49
C VAL A 205 4.79 -3.65 0.38
N ALA A 206 5.59 -3.30 1.39
CA ALA A 206 6.44 -2.11 1.37
C ALA A 206 7.45 -2.13 0.21
N ALA A 207 8.11 -3.26 -0.01
CA ALA A 207 9.04 -3.45 -1.12
C ALA A 207 8.32 -3.35 -2.48
N ALA A 208 7.21 -4.06 -2.67
CA ALA A 208 6.43 -4.07 -3.90
C ALA A 208 5.95 -2.65 -4.27
N ARG A 209 5.38 -1.91 -3.32
CA ARG A 209 4.94 -0.53 -3.55
C ARG A 209 6.09 0.40 -3.88
N THR A 210 7.22 0.29 -3.17
CA THR A 210 8.42 1.09 -3.46
C THR A 210 8.90 0.86 -4.89
N HIS A 211 9.04 -0.40 -5.32
CA HIS A 211 9.43 -0.74 -6.69
C HIS A 211 8.44 -0.19 -7.71
N GLY A 212 7.14 -0.38 -7.47
CA GLY A 212 6.08 0.06 -8.37
C GLY A 212 6.12 1.57 -8.61
N TYR A 213 6.08 2.40 -7.56
CA TYR A 213 6.16 3.86 -7.68
C TYR A 213 7.40 4.32 -8.43
N GLN A 214 8.57 3.76 -8.10
CA GLN A 214 9.83 4.15 -8.71
C GLN A 214 9.91 3.71 -10.18
N ARG A 215 9.40 2.55 -10.55
CA ARG A 215 9.20 2.16 -11.95
C ARG A 215 8.25 3.11 -12.68
N GLY A 216 7.23 3.62 -12.00
CA GLY A 216 6.29 4.63 -12.50
C GLY A 216 6.88 6.04 -12.65
N GLY A 217 8.13 6.26 -12.21
CA GLY A 217 8.86 7.52 -12.44
C GLY A 217 8.79 8.52 -11.28
N VAL A 218 8.35 8.12 -10.07
CA VAL A 218 8.30 8.98 -8.87
C VAL A 218 9.14 8.42 -7.74
N ALA A 219 9.85 9.27 -7.02
CA ALA A 219 10.55 8.89 -5.79
C ALA A 219 9.56 8.58 -4.68
N THR A 220 9.91 7.63 -3.81
CA THR A 220 9.09 7.23 -2.68
C THR A 220 9.56 7.84 -1.37
N THR A 221 8.61 8.08 -0.47
CA THR A 221 8.83 8.41 0.94
C THR A 221 8.25 7.32 1.80
N VAL A 222 9.11 6.52 2.42
CA VAL A 222 8.61 5.55 3.40
C VAL A 222 8.21 6.27 4.69
N LYS A 223 6.97 6.01 5.17
CA LYS A 223 6.38 6.73 6.29
C LYS A 223 5.56 5.81 7.20
N HIS A 224 5.41 6.18 8.48
CA HIS A 224 6.01 7.27 9.23
C HIS A 224 7.05 6.68 10.21
N LEU A 225 8.30 7.05 10.11
CA LEU A 225 9.41 6.46 10.89
C LEU A 225 9.38 7.01 12.33
N VAL A 226 8.99 6.21 13.35
CA VAL A 226 8.54 4.84 13.41
C VAL A 226 7.57 4.60 14.58
N GLY A 227 6.78 3.55 14.46
CA GLY A 227 5.91 3.07 15.54
C GLY A 227 4.57 3.81 15.65
N TYR A 228 4.21 4.65 14.69
CA TYR A 228 3.02 5.48 14.71
C TYR A 228 1.72 4.65 14.78
N GLY A 229 1.67 3.49 14.14
CA GLY A 229 0.54 2.55 14.22
C GLY A 229 0.33 1.89 15.59
N ALA A 230 1.22 2.15 16.57
CA ALA A 230 1.10 1.69 17.95
C ALA A 230 0.70 2.81 18.92
N SER A 231 0.13 3.91 18.43
CA SER A 231 -0.31 5.03 19.26
C SER A 231 -1.26 4.59 20.36
N GLU A 232 -1.04 5.07 21.59
CA GLU A 232 -1.82 4.69 22.78
C GLU A 232 -3.31 4.87 22.54
N ALA A 233 -4.06 3.80 22.80
CA ALA A 233 -5.52 3.72 22.62
C ALA A 233 -5.99 3.98 21.17
N GLY A 234 -5.14 3.77 20.19
CA GLY A 234 -5.43 4.03 18.77
C GLY A 234 -5.70 5.51 18.47
N ARG A 235 -5.33 6.43 19.36
CA ARG A 235 -5.49 7.87 19.12
C ARG A 235 -4.37 8.40 18.24
N ASP A 236 -4.74 9.05 17.18
CA ASP A 236 -3.76 9.68 16.29
C ASP A 236 -2.91 10.71 17.04
N TYR A 237 -1.64 10.89 16.64
CA TYR A 237 -0.67 11.81 17.25
C TYR A 237 -0.19 11.45 18.66
N ASN A 238 -0.73 10.39 19.27
CA ASN A 238 -0.39 10.03 20.65
C ASN A 238 0.96 9.32 20.74
N SER A 239 1.52 9.26 21.95
CA SER A 239 2.79 8.61 22.25
C SER A 239 2.75 7.10 22.04
N THR A 240 3.93 6.50 21.85
CA THR A 240 4.11 5.05 21.71
C THR A 240 5.19 4.54 22.67
N TRP A 241 4.92 3.39 23.28
CA TRP A 241 5.84 2.72 24.21
C TRP A 241 6.19 1.33 23.67
N ILE A 242 7.34 1.22 23.02
CA ILE A 242 7.73 0.02 22.28
C ILE A 242 9.07 -0.49 22.81
N PRO A 243 9.13 -1.71 23.40
CA PRO A 243 10.39 -2.33 23.75
C PRO A 243 11.32 -2.49 22.55
N THR A 244 12.63 -2.41 22.76
CA THR A 244 13.63 -2.48 21.68
C THR A 244 13.46 -3.71 20.80
N SER A 245 13.31 -4.90 21.39
CA SER A 245 13.10 -6.14 20.61
C SER A 245 11.86 -6.05 19.72
N GLN A 246 10.74 -5.58 20.25
CA GLN A 246 9.50 -5.42 19.47
C GLN A 246 9.63 -4.35 18.38
N LEU A 247 10.37 -3.25 18.66
CA LEU A 247 10.64 -2.23 17.66
C LEU A 247 11.36 -2.82 16.44
N PHE A 248 12.36 -3.68 16.68
CA PHE A 248 13.16 -4.30 15.63
C PHE A 248 12.49 -5.51 14.96
N ASP A 249 11.66 -6.27 15.68
CA ASP A 249 10.99 -7.46 15.13
C ASP A 249 9.67 -7.15 14.43
N VAL A 250 9.00 -6.05 14.81
CA VAL A 250 7.64 -5.74 14.32
C VAL A 250 7.59 -4.44 13.52
N TYR A 251 8.06 -3.32 14.07
CA TYR A 251 7.80 -2.00 13.49
C TYR A 251 8.84 -1.54 12.46
N LEU A 252 10.09 -1.91 12.62
CA LEU A 252 11.19 -1.52 11.71
C LEU A 252 11.32 -2.37 10.44
N PRO A 253 10.93 -3.67 10.38
CA PRO A 253 11.14 -4.49 9.19
C PRO A 253 10.53 -3.94 7.89
N PRO A 254 9.30 -3.40 7.86
CA PRO A 254 8.75 -2.83 6.63
C PRO A 254 9.52 -1.59 6.14
N PHE A 255 10.05 -0.76 7.05
CA PHE A 255 10.92 0.37 6.69
C PHE A 255 12.20 -0.12 6.06
N LYS A 256 12.85 -1.12 6.67
CA LYS A 256 14.08 -1.71 6.13
C LYS A 256 13.84 -2.28 4.73
N ALA A 257 12.73 -3.00 4.52
CA ALA A 257 12.34 -3.55 3.22
C ALA A 257 12.15 -2.46 2.16
N ALA A 258 11.49 -1.34 2.50
CA ALA A 258 11.33 -0.21 1.59
C ALA A 258 12.67 0.47 1.25
N PHE A 259 13.60 0.61 2.22
CA PHE A 259 14.94 1.14 1.95
C PHE A 259 15.78 0.19 1.10
N ASP A 260 15.69 -1.11 1.32
CA ASP A 260 16.37 -2.13 0.51
C ASP A 260 15.81 -2.17 -0.92
N ALA A 261 14.52 -1.89 -1.08
CA ALA A 261 13.85 -1.70 -2.37
C ALA A 261 14.21 -0.36 -3.06
N GLY A 262 15.00 0.49 -2.40
CA GLY A 262 15.57 1.69 -3.00
C GLY A 262 14.83 3.00 -2.69
N SER A 263 13.95 3.06 -1.67
CA SER A 263 13.28 4.31 -1.29
C SER A 263 14.30 5.44 -1.10
N MET A 264 14.01 6.60 -1.68
CA MET A 264 14.94 7.74 -1.70
C MET A 264 14.72 8.71 -0.56
N THR A 265 13.57 8.65 0.11
CA THR A 265 13.26 9.55 1.21
C THR A 265 12.52 8.80 2.33
N ALA A 266 12.53 9.36 3.51
CA ALA A 266 11.75 8.92 4.65
C ALA A 266 11.03 10.11 5.28
N MET A 267 9.89 9.87 5.92
CA MET A 267 9.18 10.86 6.72
C MET A 267 9.20 10.43 8.19
N ALA A 268 9.59 11.34 9.08
CA ALA A 268 9.49 11.12 10.52
C ALA A 268 8.02 11.14 10.95
N ALA A 269 7.67 10.38 11.97
CA ALA A 269 6.30 10.33 12.47
C ALA A 269 6.00 11.52 13.42
N PHE A 270 4.71 11.74 13.71
CA PHE A 270 4.27 12.73 14.69
C PHE A 270 4.51 12.30 16.15
N ASN A 271 4.41 11.00 16.42
CA ASN A 271 4.41 10.48 17.79
C ASN A 271 5.76 10.63 18.51
N ALA A 272 5.67 10.66 19.83
CA ALA A 272 6.84 10.43 20.69
C ALA A 272 7.04 8.92 20.88
N LEU A 273 8.20 8.39 20.48
CA LEU A 273 8.61 7.02 20.71
C LEU A 273 9.38 6.95 22.03
N ASN A 274 8.85 6.20 23.01
CA ASN A 274 9.46 6.03 24.33
C ASN A 274 9.83 7.38 25.00
N GLY A 275 8.96 8.39 24.84
CA GLY A 275 9.11 9.72 25.42
C GLY A 275 9.93 10.72 24.59
N MET A 276 10.51 10.31 23.44
CA MET A 276 11.23 11.22 22.53
C MET A 276 10.46 11.39 21.23
N PRO A 277 10.01 12.60 20.87
CA PRO A 277 9.41 12.88 19.55
C PRO A 277 10.32 12.42 18.42
N THR A 278 9.77 11.65 17.46
CA THR A 278 10.58 11.07 16.39
C THR A 278 11.28 12.12 15.55
N THR A 279 10.67 13.31 15.37
CA THR A 279 11.26 14.48 14.70
C THR A 279 12.55 15.00 15.36
N ALA A 280 12.76 14.70 16.65
CA ALA A 280 13.99 15.06 17.38
C ALA A 280 14.79 13.83 17.87
N HIS A 281 14.44 12.64 17.40
CA HIS A 281 15.03 11.38 17.89
C HIS A 281 16.35 11.05 17.17
N ARG A 282 17.45 11.60 17.65
CA ARG A 282 18.78 11.48 17.02
C ARG A 282 19.24 10.03 16.86
N GLU A 283 19.01 9.17 17.86
CA GLU A 283 19.41 7.75 17.79
C GLU A 283 18.68 6.98 16.69
N LEU A 284 17.42 7.34 16.43
CA LEU A 284 16.64 6.79 15.34
C LEU A 284 17.12 7.34 13.98
N LEU A 285 17.09 8.69 13.84
CA LEU A 285 17.30 9.36 12.55
C LEU A 285 18.77 9.36 12.10
N THR A 286 19.71 9.44 13.03
CA THR A 286 21.14 9.41 12.74
C THR A 286 21.71 8.04 13.07
N GLY A 287 21.59 7.56 14.30
CA GLY A 287 22.23 6.34 14.76
C GLY A 287 21.77 5.08 14.01
N LEU A 288 20.46 4.86 13.89
CA LEU A 288 19.93 3.71 13.17
C LEU A 288 19.94 3.94 11.65
N LEU A 289 19.28 5.00 11.21
CA LEU A 289 19.03 5.20 9.77
C LEU A 289 20.32 5.51 9.01
N ARG A 290 21.17 6.43 9.52
CA ARG A 290 22.39 6.86 8.84
C ARG A 290 23.57 5.96 9.14
N ASP A 291 23.85 5.70 10.45
CA ASP A 291 25.08 5.04 10.85
C ASP A 291 25.02 3.53 10.68
N LYS A 292 23.88 2.89 11.03
CA LYS A 292 23.71 1.42 10.86
C LYS A 292 23.21 1.05 9.46
N TRP A 293 22.10 1.63 8.99
CA TRP A 293 21.47 1.25 7.70
C TRP A 293 22.07 1.94 6.48
N LYS A 294 22.94 2.95 6.68
CA LYS A 294 23.63 3.66 5.60
C LYS A 294 22.70 4.35 4.61
N PHE A 295 21.53 4.77 5.05
CA PHE A 295 20.58 5.49 4.22
C PHE A 295 21.17 6.78 3.66
N LYS A 296 21.13 6.97 2.34
CA LYS A 296 21.77 8.07 1.62
C LYS A 296 20.83 9.22 1.25
N GLY A 297 19.52 8.96 1.31
CA GLY A 297 18.50 9.92 0.96
C GLY A 297 18.24 10.97 2.04
N PHE A 298 17.22 11.78 1.90
CA PHE A 298 16.85 12.77 2.92
C PHE A 298 15.65 12.33 3.76
N VAL A 299 15.53 12.87 4.96
CA VAL A 299 14.38 12.73 5.85
C VAL A 299 13.61 14.05 5.86
N VAL A 300 12.33 13.98 5.55
CA VAL A 300 11.38 15.10 5.71
C VAL A 300 10.64 14.96 7.04
N SER A 301 10.31 16.07 7.68
CA SER A 301 9.39 16.09 8.83
C SER A 301 7.98 15.70 8.35
N ASP A 302 7.11 15.32 9.23
CA ASP A 302 5.68 15.34 8.94
C ASP A 302 5.15 16.78 8.98
N PHE A 303 3.89 16.99 8.58
CA PHE A 303 3.26 18.28 8.40
C PHE A 303 3.30 19.12 9.69
N GLY A 304 4.13 20.17 9.73
CA GLY A 304 4.30 21.05 10.89
C GLY A 304 4.98 20.40 12.11
N SER A 305 5.42 19.14 12.05
CA SER A 305 5.89 18.38 13.23
C SER A 305 7.17 18.96 13.88
N ILE A 306 7.93 19.80 13.18
CA ILE A 306 9.04 20.53 13.81
C ILE A 306 8.51 21.57 14.80
N THR A 307 7.46 22.31 14.45
CA THR A 307 6.79 23.27 15.34
C THR A 307 6.23 22.58 16.58
N GLU A 308 5.71 21.35 16.42
CA GLU A 308 5.11 20.55 17.49
C GLU A 308 6.11 20.12 18.58
N LEU A 309 7.43 20.19 18.34
CA LEU A 309 8.44 19.95 19.39
C LEU A 309 8.26 20.88 20.60
N ARG A 310 7.65 22.05 20.41
CA ARG A 310 7.26 22.95 21.50
C ARG A 310 6.12 22.38 22.32
N LEU A 311 5.11 21.81 21.66
CA LEU A 311 3.96 21.19 22.31
C LEU A 311 4.36 19.89 23.02
N HIS A 312 5.33 19.16 22.49
CA HIS A 312 5.98 18.03 23.17
C HIS A 312 6.82 18.46 24.39
N GLY A 313 7.02 19.75 24.64
CA GLY A 313 7.76 20.26 25.79
C GLY A 313 9.27 20.10 25.71
N ILE A 314 9.83 19.83 24.52
CA ILE A 314 11.29 19.64 24.36
C ILE A 314 11.99 20.82 23.70
N ALA A 315 11.24 21.83 23.20
CA ALA A 315 11.78 23.08 22.67
C ALA A 315 11.03 24.28 23.26
N ARG A 316 11.74 25.37 23.56
CA ARG A 316 11.15 26.60 24.12
C ARG A 316 10.48 27.46 23.06
N ASP A 317 11.08 27.45 21.87
CA ASP A 317 10.68 28.27 20.73
C ASP A 317 10.99 27.53 19.39
N ASP A 318 10.53 28.10 18.28
CA ASP A 318 10.69 27.50 16.95
C ASP A 318 12.17 27.44 16.52
N ALA A 319 13.01 28.39 16.94
CA ALA A 319 14.44 28.37 16.64
C ALA A 319 15.14 27.16 17.31
N GLU A 320 14.80 26.88 18.57
CA GLU A 320 15.30 25.69 19.27
C GLU A 320 14.71 24.40 18.67
N ALA A 321 13.45 24.39 18.29
CA ALA A 321 12.81 23.27 17.63
C ALA A 321 13.52 22.92 16.31
N GLY A 322 13.72 23.90 15.43
CA GLY A 322 14.44 23.74 14.18
C GLY A 322 15.87 23.25 14.36
N ARG A 323 16.61 23.80 15.34
CA ARG A 323 17.95 23.34 15.67
C ARG A 323 17.96 21.87 16.10
N LYS A 324 17.06 21.47 17.00
CA LYS A 324 16.97 20.08 17.49
C LYS A 324 16.59 19.10 16.37
N ALA A 325 15.63 19.43 15.53
CA ALA A 325 15.23 18.62 14.40
C ALA A 325 16.37 18.41 13.38
N LEU A 326 17.04 19.50 12.96
CA LEU A 326 18.17 19.39 12.02
C LEU A 326 19.32 18.56 12.60
N LEU A 327 19.69 18.78 13.86
CA LEU A 327 20.78 18.06 14.52
C LEU A 327 20.42 16.60 14.83
N ALA A 328 19.13 16.27 14.92
CA ALA A 328 18.67 14.89 15.01
C ALA A 328 18.73 14.15 13.67
N GLY A 329 18.59 14.86 12.53
CA GLY A 329 18.68 14.27 11.20
C GLY A 329 17.50 14.54 10.28
N ILE A 330 16.59 15.46 10.63
CA ILE A 330 15.56 15.98 9.72
C ILE A 330 16.22 16.91 8.71
N ASP A 331 16.11 16.58 7.45
CA ASP A 331 16.75 17.35 6.36
C ASP A 331 15.81 18.39 5.75
N MET A 332 14.49 18.16 5.77
CA MET A 332 13.51 19.06 5.14
C MET A 332 12.32 19.32 6.07
N ASP A 333 11.94 20.58 6.19
CA ASP A 333 10.79 21.06 6.97
C ASP A 333 9.54 21.09 6.10
N MET A 334 8.55 20.25 6.43
CA MET A 334 7.26 20.22 5.76
C MET A 334 6.30 21.19 6.43
N MET A 335 5.96 22.29 5.77
CA MET A 335 4.91 23.25 6.14
C MET A 335 5.11 24.01 7.45
N GLY A 336 6.19 23.77 8.19
CA GLY A 336 6.46 24.44 9.46
C GLY A 336 7.01 25.85 9.32
N ASP A 337 7.65 26.19 8.19
CA ASP A 337 8.42 27.42 7.96
C ASP A 337 9.56 27.65 8.97
N VAL A 338 9.81 26.70 9.87
CA VAL A 338 10.77 26.84 10.97
C VAL A 338 12.19 26.97 10.43
N TYR A 339 12.56 26.15 9.45
CA TYR A 339 13.87 26.22 8.84
C TYR A 339 14.07 27.52 8.08
N ASP A 340 13.10 27.94 7.26
CA ASP A 340 13.18 29.17 6.48
C ASP A 340 13.32 30.42 7.38
N LYS A 341 12.59 30.45 8.50
CA LYS A 341 12.57 31.60 9.40
C LYS A 341 13.79 31.69 10.34
N HIS A 342 14.35 30.54 10.76
CA HIS A 342 15.27 30.54 11.91
C HIS A 342 16.66 29.96 11.61
N LEU A 343 16.85 28.98 10.70
CA LEU A 343 18.13 28.27 10.56
C LEU A 343 19.29 29.19 10.15
N ALA A 344 19.06 30.19 9.28
CA ALA A 344 20.13 31.11 8.89
C ALA A 344 20.68 31.88 10.11
N ALA A 345 19.83 32.31 11.02
CA ALA A 345 20.22 32.99 12.25
C ALA A 345 20.95 32.04 13.23
N GLU A 346 20.46 30.80 13.36
CA GLU A 346 21.07 29.77 14.21
C GLU A 346 22.50 29.39 13.74
N VAL A 347 22.71 29.31 12.42
CA VAL A 347 24.05 29.09 11.84
C VAL A 347 24.96 30.28 12.07
N LYS A 348 24.48 31.50 11.81
CA LYS A 348 25.27 32.74 12.04
C LYS A 348 25.67 32.89 13.51
N ALA A 349 24.82 32.46 14.43
CA ALA A 349 25.10 32.51 15.87
C ALA A 349 25.97 31.31 16.35
N GLY A 350 26.38 30.40 15.47
CA GLY A 350 27.20 29.24 15.81
C GLY A 350 26.47 28.14 16.58
N ARG A 351 25.14 28.23 16.79
CA ARG A 351 24.33 27.22 17.47
C ARG A 351 24.01 26.00 16.60
N VAL A 352 24.00 26.19 15.26
CA VAL A 352 23.96 25.13 14.27
C VAL A 352 25.27 25.14 13.50
N PRO A 353 26.07 24.06 13.50
CA PRO A 353 27.26 23.97 12.68
C PRO A 353 26.90 24.04 11.18
N LEU A 354 27.60 24.87 10.42
CA LEU A 354 27.39 24.97 8.96
C LEU A 354 27.50 23.60 8.28
N LYS A 355 28.39 22.73 8.76
CA LYS A 355 28.54 21.35 8.29
C LYS A 355 27.24 20.55 8.40
N ALA A 356 26.44 20.73 9.46
CA ALA A 356 25.17 20.02 9.63
C ALA A 356 24.13 20.48 8.60
N LEU A 357 24.06 21.81 8.36
CA LEU A 357 23.22 22.36 7.29
C LEU A 357 23.66 21.84 5.91
N ASP A 358 24.98 21.86 5.63
CA ASP A 358 25.53 21.40 4.35
C ASP A 358 25.23 19.91 4.11
N GLU A 359 25.26 19.06 5.13
CA GLU A 359 24.89 17.66 5.01
C GLU A 359 23.42 17.46 4.65
N ALA A 360 22.50 18.22 5.25
CA ALA A 360 21.08 18.16 4.91
C ALA A 360 20.84 18.60 3.45
N VAL A 361 21.42 19.73 3.05
CA VAL A 361 21.34 20.22 1.66
C VAL A 361 21.94 19.22 0.67
N ARG A 362 23.09 18.63 1.01
CA ARG A 362 23.74 17.60 0.17
C ARG A 362 22.79 16.42 -0.11
N ARG A 363 22.05 15.94 0.89
CA ARG A 363 21.08 14.84 0.73
C ARG A 363 19.92 15.22 -0.18
N VAL A 364 19.37 16.41 -0.03
CA VAL A 364 18.30 16.91 -0.89
C VAL A 364 18.79 17.05 -2.33
N LEU A 365 19.94 17.69 -2.56
CA LEU A 365 20.52 17.84 -3.89
C LEU A 365 20.85 16.49 -4.53
N ARG A 366 21.39 15.55 -3.76
CA ARG A 366 21.66 14.17 -4.22
C ARG A 366 20.40 13.55 -4.81
N VAL A 367 19.28 13.59 -4.08
CA VAL A 367 18.01 13.03 -4.57
C VAL A 367 17.57 13.76 -5.85
N LYS A 368 17.65 15.08 -5.92
CA LYS A 368 17.32 15.84 -7.14
C LYS A 368 18.14 15.39 -8.37
N PHE A 369 19.43 15.13 -8.19
CA PHE A 369 20.27 14.62 -9.28
C PHE A 369 19.93 13.17 -9.66
N HIS A 370 19.67 12.30 -8.69
CA HIS A 370 19.26 10.92 -8.98
C HIS A 370 17.90 10.84 -9.70
N LEU A 371 17.00 11.78 -9.43
CA LEU A 371 15.73 11.94 -10.14
C LEU A 371 15.90 12.49 -11.57
N GLY A 372 17.08 13.05 -11.90
CA GLY A 372 17.34 13.67 -13.20
C GLY A 372 16.60 14.98 -13.41
N LEU A 373 16.24 15.70 -12.32
CA LEU A 373 15.46 16.94 -12.40
C LEU A 373 16.22 18.07 -13.09
N PHE A 374 17.55 18.07 -13.04
CA PHE A 374 18.37 19.07 -13.73
C PHE A 374 18.40 18.87 -15.25
N GLU A 375 18.26 17.63 -15.69
CA GLU A 375 18.24 17.24 -17.09
C GLU A 375 16.85 17.34 -17.70
N ARG A 376 15.81 17.14 -16.90
CA ARG A 376 14.41 17.09 -17.31
C ARG A 376 13.51 17.81 -16.32
N PRO A 377 13.61 19.14 -16.21
CA PRO A 377 12.79 19.91 -15.27
C PRO A 377 11.36 20.15 -15.77
N ASP A 378 11.09 19.93 -17.06
CA ASP A 378 9.85 20.33 -17.70
C ASP A 378 8.79 19.22 -17.67
N VAL A 379 7.53 19.65 -17.63
CA VAL A 379 6.34 18.81 -17.70
C VAL A 379 5.71 18.94 -19.08
N ASP A 380 5.41 17.82 -19.73
CA ASP A 380 4.62 17.82 -20.96
C ASP A 380 3.14 17.91 -20.61
N VAL A 381 2.64 19.15 -20.49
CA VAL A 381 1.26 19.45 -20.11
C VAL A 381 0.27 18.85 -21.11
N ALA A 382 0.61 18.76 -22.41
CA ALA A 382 -0.29 18.26 -23.44
C ALA A 382 -0.36 16.72 -23.46
N ALA A 383 0.68 16.03 -23.00
CA ALA A 383 0.72 14.59 -22.94
C ALA A 383 0.04 14.02 -21.68
N ALA A 384 0.03 14.77 -20.58
CA ALA A 384 -0.46 14.31 -19.29
C ALA A 384 -1.88 13.68 -19.36
N PRO A 385 -2.90 14.31 -19.97
CA PRO A 385 -4.25 13.73 -20.00
C PRO A 385 -4.33 12.38 -20.73
N LYS A 386 -3.42 12.10 -21.65
CA LYS A 386 -3.41 10.86 -22.45
C LYS A 386 -2.94 9.63 -21.65
N LEU A 387 -2.33 9.87 -20.52
CA LEU A 387 -1.81 8.82 -19.62
C LEU A 387 -2.71 8.59 -18.40
N MET A 388 -3.82 9.34 -18.29
CA MET A 388 -4.77 9.22 -17.18
C MET A 388 -5.84 8.20 -17.51
N GLN A 389 -6.19 7.34 -16.54
CA GLN A 389 -7.28 6.35 -16.61
C GLN A 389 -7.24 5.50 -17.88
N THR A 390 -6.04 5.09 -18.32
CA THR A 390 -5.92 4.21 -19.48
C THR A 390 -6.61 2.87 -19.22
N GLU A 391 -6.96 2.15 -20.27
CA GLU A 391 -7.62 0.85 -20.14
C GLU A 391 -6.73 -0.14 -19.35
N GLU A 392 -5.41 -0.11 -19.58
CA GLU A 392 -4.46 -0.95 -18.83
C GLU A 392 -4.45 -0.63 -17.32
N ALA A 393 -4.46 0.66 -16.94
CA ALA A 393 -4.54 1.08 -15.54
C ALA A 393 -5.87 0.60 -14.90
N ARG A 394 -6.98 0.74 -15.62
CA ARG A 394 -8.30 0.29 -15.18
C ARG A 394 -8.37 -1.23 -15.02
N GLN A 395 -7.76 -1.99 -15.94
CA GLN A 395 -7.68 -3.46 -15.83
C GLN A 395 -6.89 -3.88 -14.58
N VAL A 396 -5.78 -3.20 -14.27
CA VAL A 396 -5.05 -3.45 -13.02
C VAL A 396 -5.89 -3.08 -11.80
N ALA A 397 -6.62 -1.95 -11.82
CA ALA A 397 -7.52 -1.56 -10.74
C ALA A 397 -8.63 -2.60 -10.53
N ARG A 398 -9.19 -3.14 -11.63
CA ARG A 398 -10.21 -4.21 -11.59
C ARG A 398 -9.67 -5.50 -10.97
N ARG A 399 -8.47 -5.93 -11.38
CA ARG A 399 -7.81 -7.11 -10.79
C ARG A 399 -7.51 -6.88 -9.30
N ALA A 400 -6.97 -5.72 -8.94
CA ALA A 400 -6.63 -5.38 -7.56
C ALA A 400 -7.88 -5.37 -6.66
N ALA A 401 -9.00 -4.82 -7.15
CA ALA A 401 -10.27 -4.85 -6.45
C ALA A 401 -10.77 -6.30 -6.26
N GLY A 402 -10.74 -7.13 -7.32
CA GLY A 402 -11.23 -8.50 -7.28
C GLY A 402 -10.43 -9.41 -6.34
N GLU A 403 -9.10 -9.32 -6.42
CA GLU A 403 -8.23 -10.15 -5.60
C GLU A 403 -8.17 -9.69 -4.13
N GLY A 404 -8.57 -8.45 -3.84
CA GLY A 404 -8.65 -7.90 -2.49
C GLY A 404 -9.99 -8.15 -1.76
N ILE A 405 -11.06 -8.57 -2.45
CA ILE A 405 -12.35 -8.85 -1.83
C ILE A 405 -12.26 -10.10 -0.95
N ILE A 406 -12.68 -9.97 0.31
CA ILE A 406 -12.70 -11.06 1.29
C ILE A 406 -14.13 -11.52 1.55
N LEU A 407 -14.40 -12.78 1.37
CA LEU A 407 -15.65 -13.41 1.82
C LEU A 407 -15.46 -13.86 3.27
N LEU A 408 -16.03 -13.11 4.23
CA LEU A 408 -15.90 -13.40 5.65
C LEU A 408 -16.92 -14.45 6.14
N LYS A 409 -18.12 -14.43 5.58
CA LYS A 409 -19.21 -15.37 5.91
C LYS A 409 -20.03 -15.71 4.67
N ASN A 410 -20.49 -16.97 4.58
CA ASN A 410 -21.39 -17.44 3.52
C ASN A 410 -22.25 -18.60 4.02
N ALA A 411 -23.24 -18.28 4.87
CA ALA A 411 -24.16 -19.29 5.40
C ALA A 411 -25.07 -19.84 4.29
N ASN A 412 -25.31 -21.13 4.32
CA ASN A 412 -26.20 -21.86 3.40
C ASN A 412 -25.86 -21.66 1.90
N ASN A 413 -24.60 -21.29 1.58
CA ASN A 413 -24.18 -20.95 0.22
C ASN A 413 -25.06 -19.86 -0.40
N THR A 414 -25.42 -18.82 0.36
CA THR A 414 -26.20 -17.66 -0.11
C THR A 414 -25.53 -16.99 -1.31
N LEU A 415 -24.21 -16.96 -1.33
CA LEU A 415 -23.40 -16.52 -2.46
C LEU A 415 -22.71 -17.73 -3.13
N PRO A 416 -22.53 -17.70 -4.45
CA PRO A 416 -23.01 -16.67 -5.40
C PRO A 416 -24.54 -16.66 -5.49
N ILE A 417 -25.11 -15.50 -5.87
CA ILE A 417 -26.54 -15.32 -6.06
C ILE A 417 -27.06 -16.38 -7.03
N ALA A 418 -28.01 -17.19 -6.57
CA ALA A 418 -28.54 -18.28 -7.38
C ALA A 418 -29.42 -17.74 -8.53
N PRO A 419 -29.47 -18.41 -9.71
CA PRO A 419 -30.33 -18.02 -10.83
C PRO A 419 -31.85 -18.02 -10.50
N SER A 420 -32.25 -18.65 -9.41
CA SER A 420 -33.62 -18.68 -8.90
C SER A 420 -34.03 -17.36 -8.21
N VAL A 421 -33.07 -16.50 -7.81
CA VAL A 421 -33.34 -15.18 -7.24
C VAL A 421 -33.83 -14.26 -8.36
N LYS A 422 -35.06 -13.74 -8.25
CA LYS A 422 -35.72 -12.89 -9.26
C LYS A 422 -35.78 -11.43 -8.89
N SER A 423 -35.48 -11.10 -7.63
CA SER A 423 -35.49 -9.70 -7.17
C SER A 423 -34.41 -9.48 -6.12
N VAL A 424 -33.63 -8.43 -6.31
CA VAL A 424 -32.54 -8.03 -5.41
C VAL A 424 -32.75 -6.56 -5.00
N ALA A 425 -32.82 -6.29 -3.70
CA ALA A 425 -32.75 -4.94 -3.19
C ALA A 425 -31.29 -4.59 -2.86
N VAL A 426 -30.77 -3.52 -3.49
CA VAL A 426 -29.48 -2.94 -3.16
C VAL A 426 -29.72 -1.72 -2.27
N ILE A 427 -29.25 -1.76 -1.04
CA ILE A 427 -29.53 -0.75 0.00
C ILE A 427 -28.21 -0.16 0.49
N GLY A 428 -28.15 1.17 0.56
CA GLY A 428 -27.02 1.91 1.05
C GLY A 428 -26.44 2.89 0.03
N ALA A 429 -26.17 4.11 0.49
CA ALA A 429 -25.69 5.21 -0.36
C ALA A 429 -24.33 4.90 -1.04
N MET A 430 -23.47 4.09 -0.40
CA MET A 430 -22.16 3.70 -0.95
C MET A 430 -22.24 2.82 -2.21
N ALA A 431 -23.42 2.32 -2.55
CA ALA A 431 -23.64 1.52 -3.76
C ALA A 431 -23.48 2.32 -5.06
N VAL A 432 -23.48 3.65 -5.00
CA VAL A 432 -23.33 4.54 -6.17
C VAL A 432 -22.07 5.41 -6.07
N PRO A 433 -21.45 5.77 -7.22
CA PRO A 433 -20.15 6.47 -7.22
C PRO A 433 -20.16 7.87 -6.61
N GLU A 434 -21.24 8.64 -6.82
CA GLU A 434 -21.30 10.05 -6.41
C GLU A 434 -21.18 10.23 -4.91
N ALA A 435 -21.41 9.19 -4.23
CA ALA A 435 -21.52 9.18 -2.80
C ALA A 435 -20.21 8.81 -2.08
N GLU A 436 -19.17 8.34 -2.75
CA GLU A 436 -17.90 7.95 -2.11
C GLU A 436 -16.86 9.08 -2.15
N ARG A 437 -16.52 9.63 -1.00
CA ARG A 437 -15.33 10.47 -0.84
C ARG A 437 -14.16 9.58 -0.43
N VAL A 438 -13.10 9.54 -1.21
CA VAL A 438 -11.89 8.81 -0.84
C VAL A 438 -10.98 9.71 -0.03
N TRP A 439 -10.46 9.18 1.07
CA TRP A 439 -9.57 9.87 2.01
C TRP A 439 -8.39 10.57 1.31
N THR A 440 -7.83 10.01 0.27
CA THR A 440 -6.72 10.59 -0.45
C THR A 440 -7.12 10.95 -1.89
N ASP A 441 -8.03 11.90 -2.05
CA ASP A 441 -8.23 12.62 -3.31
C ASP A 441 -7.56 14.00 -3.22
N PRO A 442 -6.21 14.05 -3.24
CA PRO A 442 -5.47 15.30 -3.04
C PRO A 442 -5.70 16.30 -4.19
N ALA A 443 -6.22 15.79 -5.30
CA ALA A 443 -6.41 16.57 -6.49
C ALA A 443 -7.80 17.17 -6.61
N GLY A 444 -8.77 16.72 -5.77
CA GLY A 444 -10.17 17.05 -6.02
C GLY A 444 -10.59 16.66 -7.43
N LEU A 445 -9.80 15.78 -8.07
CA LEU A 445 -10.02 15.31 -9.43
C LEU A 445 -11.16 14.30 -9.49
N GLY A 446 -11.89 14.11 -8.40
CA GLY A 446 -12.97 13.18 -8.09
C GLY A 446 -14.00 12.87 -9.17
N ARG A 447 -13.59 12.90 -10.43
CA ARG A 447 -14.34 12.38 -11.55
C ARG A 447 -14.20 10.86 -11.56
N ARG A 448 -14.94 10.23 -10.68
CA ARG A 448 -15.04 8.79 -10.62
C ARG A 448 -15.90 8.33 -11.78
N VAL A 449 -15.23 7.69 -12.70
CA VAL A 449 -15.90 6.93 -13.76
C VAL A 449 -15.91 5.48 -13.27
N GLY A 450 -16.89 5.16 -12.43
CA GLY A 450 -17.13 3.79 -12.00
C GLY A 450 -18.62 3.46 -12.17
N GLN A 451 -18.93 2.21 -12.47
CA GLN A 451 -20.32 1.73 -12.54
C GLN A 451 -20.93 1.68 -11.14
N SER A 452 -22.22 1.97 -11.01
CA SER A 452 -22.95 1.73 -9.74
C SER A 452 -23.12 0.22 -9.49
N LEU A 453 -23.20 -0.18 -8.23
CA LEU A 453 -23.46 -1.59 -7.87
C LEU A 453 -24.83 -2.09 -8.39
N PRO A 454 -25.92 -1.30 -8.29
CA PRO A 454 -27.21 -1.70 -8.88
C PRO A 454 -27.12 -1.97 -10.40
N ASP A 455 -26.50 -1.08 -11.18
CA ASP A 455 -26.35 -1.27 -12.62
C ASP A 455 -25.47 -2.47 -12.95
N ALA A 456 -24.36 -2.60 -12.23
CA ALA A 456 -23.44 -3.73 -12.38
C ALA A 456 -24.10 -5.08 -12.08
N LEU A 457 -24.95 -5.15 -11.06
CA LEU A 457 -25.73 -6.37 -10.75
C LEU A 457 -26.78 -6.64 -11.82
N LYS A 458 -27.51 -5.62 -12.29
CA LYS A 458 -28.53 -5.76 -13.33
C LYS A 458 -27.96 -6.37 -14.62
N GLU A 459 -26.72 -6.02 -14.98
CA GLU A 459 -26.05 -6.60 -16.15
C GLU A 459 -25.64 -8.07 -15.98
N ARG A 460 -25.48 -8.53 -14.73
CA ARG A 460 -24.92 -9.85 -14.40
C ARG A 460 -25.94 -10.88 -13.91
N LEU A 461 -27.08 -10.41 -13.46
CA LEU A 461 -28.20 -11.28 -13.08
C LEU A 461 -29.01 -11.74 -14.32
N PRO A 462 -29.80 -12.81 -14.20
CA PRO A 462 -30.72 -13.22 -15.28
C PRO A 462 -31.57 -12.04 -15.77
N ALA A 463 -31.88 -12.01 -17.07
CA ALA A 463 -32.61 -10.90 -17.70
C ALA A 463 -34.02 -10.67 -17.09
N ASP A 464 -34.61 -11.67 -16.47
CA ASP A 464 -35.89 -11.60 -15.76
C ASP A 464 -35.78 -11.23 -14.29
N ALA A 465 -34.55 -10.98 -13.80
CA ALA A 465 -34.31 -10.51 -12.44
C ALA A 465 -34.40 -8.99 -12.36
N SER A 466 -35.04 -8.48 -11.32
CA SER A 466 -35.14 -7.05 -11.02
C SER A 466 -34.13 -6.62 -9.94
N VAL A 467 -33.60 -5.41 -10.09
CA VAL A 467 -32.74 -4.77 -9.08
C VAL A 467 -33.40 -3.48 -8.65
N ILE A 468 -33.68 -3.34 -7.35
CA ILE A 468 -34.25 -2.14 -6.74
C ILE A 468 -33.14 -1.47 -5.92
N TYR A 469 -32.96 -0.17 -6.08
CA TYR A 469 -31.96 0.59 -5.33
C TYR A 469 -32.63 1.58 -4.38
N GLU A 470 -32.19 1.59 -3.11
CA GLU A 470 -32.59 2.56 -2.10
C GLU A 470 -31.36 3.06 -1.33
N PRO A 471 -31.05 4.36 -1.35
CA PRO A 471 -29.88 4.90 -0.64
C PRO A 471 -30.00 4.78 0.86
N ALA A 472 -31.20 4.82 1.43
CA ALA A 472 -31.56 4.77 2.84
C ALA A 472 -31.05 5.98 3.68
N PHE A 473 -29.93 6.61 3.31
CA PHE A 473 -29.24 7.67 4.05
C PHE A 473 -29.18 8.96 3.26
N THR A 474 -29.12 10.11 3.97
CA THR A 474 -28.92 11.44 3.36
C THR A 474 -27.48 11.63 2.87
N ARG A 475 -26.51 10.92 3.46
CA ARG A 475 -25.09 10.93 3.12
C ARG A 475 -24.50 9.53 3.25
N ASN A 476 -23.34 9.33 2.70
CA ASN A 476 -22.60 8.05 2.74
C ASN A 476 -22.26 7.56 4.14
N CYS A 477 -21.92 8.48 5.04
CA CYS A 477 -21.56 8.13 6.41
C CYS A 477 -22.72 7.49 7.21
N GLY A 478 -23.96 7.49 6.67
CA GLY A 478 -25.09 6.82 7.32
C GLY A 478 -25.48 7.39 8.68
N THR A 479 -25.25 8.70 8.89
CA THR A 479 -25.56 9.36 10.16
C THR A 479 -27.03 9.71 10.29
N GLU A 480 -27.76 9.85 9.18
CA GLU A 480 -29.16 10.23 9.13
C GLU A 480 -29.90 9.47 8.04
N PHE A 481 -31.11 9.03 8.33
CA PHE A 481 -31.98 8.40 7.33
C PHE A 481 -32.52 9.44 6.33
N ALA A 482 -32.49 9.08 5.04
CA ALA A 482 -33.29 9.75 4.00
C ALA A 482 -34.72 9.18 3.99
N ASP A 483 -34.84 7.86 3.82
CA ASP A 483 -36.11 7.13 3.90
C ASP A 483 -35.88 5.67 4.34
N LYS A 484 -35.86 5.46 5.66
CA LYS A 484 -35.75 4.10 6.23
C LYS A 484 -36.91 3.20 5.80
N ALA A 485 -38.12 3.76 5.70
CA ALA A 485 -39.31 2.97 5.36
C ALA A 485 -39.28 2.49 3.92
N ALA A 486 -38.77 3.29 2.96
CA ALA A 486 -38.54 2.86 1.59
C ALA A 486 -37.56 1.68 1.51
N ALA A 487 -36.43 1.77 2.21
CA ALA A 487 -35.45 0.69 2.28
C ALA A 487 -36.05 -0.63 2.82
N ILE A 488 -36.84 -0.55 3.90
CA ILE A 488 -37.54 -1.73 4.46
C ILE A 488 -38.55 -2.28 3.46
N ARG A 489 -39.35 -1.44 2.77
CA ARG A 489 -40.31 -1.89 1.75
C ARG A 489 -39.59 -2.59 0.59
N ALA A 490 -38.47 -2.01 0.09
CA ALA A 490 -37.67 -2.60 -0.97
C ALA A 490 -37.12 -3.97 -0.56
N ALA A 491 -36.59 -4.08 0.66
CA ALA A 491 -36.12 -5.34 1.24
C ALA A 491 -37.23 -6.39 1.32
N ALA A 492 -38.37 -6.05 1.89
CA ALA A 492 -39.51 -6.98 2.07
C ALA A 492 -40.07 -7.49 0.73
N ALA A 493 -40.00 -6.66 -0.33
CA ALA A 493 -40.49 -7.01 -1.69
C ALA A 493 -39.48 -7.84 -2.50
N SER A 494 -38.25 -8.03 -2.03
CA SER A 494 -37.18 -8.70 -2.76
C SER A 494 -36.91 -10.12 -2.23
N ASP A 495 -36.29 -10.97 -3.07
CA ASP A 495 -35.86 -12.31 -2.67
C ASP A 495 -34.57 -12.29 -1.87
N LEU A 496 -33.70 -11.30 -2.16
CA LEU A 496 -32.37 -11.11 -1.54
C LEU A 496 -32.12 -9.63 -1.31
N VAL A 497 -31.45 -9.28 -0.23
CA VAL A 497 -31.00 -7.92 0.07
C VAL A 497 -29.47 -7.86 0.05
N VAL A 498 -28.91 -6.90 -0.68
CA VAL A 498 -27.51 -6.51 -0.67
C VAL A 498 -27.40 -5.18 0.05
N ALA A 499 -26.94 -5.18 1.31
CA ALA A 499 -26.75 -3.99 2.11
C ALA A 499 -25.27 -3.53 1.98
N MET A 500 -25.01 -2.44 1.28
CA MET A 500 -23.66 -1.86 1.17
C MET A 500 -23.48 -0.75 2.18
N LEU A 501 -22.80 -1.08 3.27
CA LEU A 501 -22.61 -0.25 4.46
C LEU A 501 -21.12 -0.09 4.78
N GLY A 502 -20.80 0.78 5.73
CA GLY A 502 -19.41 0.94 6.18
C GLY A 502 -19.04 2.35 6.60
N GLU A 503 -17.78 2.69 6.40
CA GLU A 503 -17.17 3.96 6.75
C GLU A 503 -16.81 4.76 5.49
N ASP A 504 -16.99 6.08 5.54
CA ASP A 504 -16.49 6.99 4.52
C ASP A 504 -15.36 7.89 5.07
N CYS A 505 -14.98 8.91 4.31
CA CYS A 505 -13.87 9.79 4.63
C CYS A 505 -13.98 10.57 5.95
N GLU A 506 -15.15 10.64 6.58
CA GLU A 506 -15.31 11.30 7.89
C GLU A 506 -14.90 10.38 9.04
N PHE A 507 -14.89 9.06 8.82
CA PHE A 507 -14.62 8.05 9.84
C PHE A 507 -13.30 7.32 9.67
N ILE A 508 -12.57 7.55 8.57
CA ILE A 508 -11.33 6.87 8.21
C ILE A 508 -10.24 7.88 7.85
N GLY A 509 -8.97 7.49 8.02
CA GLY A 509 -7.81 8.31 7.70
C GLY A 509 -7.25 9.04 8.91
N GLU A 510 -6.46 10.06 8.62
CA GLU A 510 -5.79 10.88 9.63
C GLU A 510 -6.81 11.61 10.52
N ALA A 511 -6.51 11.70 11.81
CA ALA A 511 -7.36 12.27 12.85
C ALA A 511 -8.74 11.60 13.02
N ALA A 512 -8.99 10.45 12.38
CA ALA A 512 -10.26 9.73 12.43
C ALA A 512 -10.22 8.52 13.38
N SER A 513 -9.64 8.67 14.55
CA SER A 513 -9.64 7.64 15.62
C SER A 513 -11.03 7.42 16.18
N ARG A 514 -11.42 6.16 16.38
CA ARG A 514 -12.77 5.79 16.87
C ARG A 514 -12.70 4.89 18.09
N THR A 515 -13.50 5.15 19.09
CA THR A 515 -13.69 4.28 20.26
C THR A 515 -14.74 3.20 20.03
N ASN A 516 -15.73 3.47 19.18
CA ASN A 516 -16.75 2.50 18.78
C ASN A 516 -16.40 2.00 17.36
N LEU A 517 -16.15 0.70 17.23
CA LEU A 517 -15.83 0.03 15.97
C LEU A 517 -17.03 -0.70 15.35
N GLY A 518 -18.25 -0.40 15.77
CA GLY A 518 -19.47 -0.81 15.05
C GLY A 518 -19.71 0.01 13.77
N LEU A 519 -20.72 -0.37 13.03
CA LEU A 519 -21.20 0.42 11.88
C LEU A 519 -21.50 1.84 12.33
N PRO A 520 -21.06 2.89 11.62
CA PRO A 520 -21.25 4.27 12.05
C PRO A 520 -22.70 4.75 11.90
N GLY A 521 -23.05 5.79 12.66
CA GLY A 521 -24.35 6.45 12.59
C GLY A 521 -25.51 5.51 12.87
N VAL A 522 -26.52 5.53 11.99
CA VAL A 522 -27.76 4.73 12.11
C VAL A 522 -27.73 3.45 11.24
N GLN A 523 -26.54 3.06 10.74
CA GLN A 523 -26.40 1.91 9.85
C GLN A 523 -26.71 0.60 10.57
N GLN A 524 -26.35 0.46 11.86
CA GLN A 524 -26.69 -0.72 12.64
C GLN A 524 -28.21 -0.86 12.79
N GLU A 525 -28.91 0.24 13.08
CA GLU A 525 -30.37 0.27 13.20
C GLU A 525 -31.05 -0.12 11.87
N LEU A 526 -30.49 0.33 10.72
CA LEU A 526 -30.95 -0.12 9.42
C LEU A 526 -30.75 -1.61 9.22
N LEU A 527 -29.56 -2.13 9.50
CA LEU A 527 -29.26 -3.53 9.31
C LEU A 527 -30.18 -4.44 10.14
N GLU A 528 -30.47 -4.07 11.38
CA GLU A 528 -31.43 -4.76 12.25
C GLU A 528 -32.84 -4.76 11.66
N ALA A 529 -33.29 -3.61 11.13
CA ALA A 529 -34.59 -3.50 10.48
C ALA A 529 -34.68 -4.32 9.20
N LEU A 530 -33.60 -4.42 8.42
CA LEU A 530 -33.52 -5.27 7.22
C LEU A 530 -33.58 -6.74 7.61
N VAL A 531 -32.84 -7.19 8.62
CA VAL A 531 -32.90 -8.58 9.13
C VAL A 531 -34.30 -8.93 9.61
N ALA A 532 -35.01 -8.00 10.26
CA ALA A 532 -36.40 -8.21 10.73
C ALA A 532 -37.40 -8.46 9.58
N THR A 533 -37.05 -8.18 8.33
CA THR A 533 -37.89 -8.55 7.15
C THR A 533 -37.93 -10.06 6.88
N GLY A 534 -37.03 -10.83 7.48
CA GLY A 534 -36.89 -12.27 7.28
C GLY A 534 -36.23 -12.66 5.95
N LYS A 535 -35.75 -11.68 5.17
CA LYS A 535 -35.06 -11.93 3.91
C LYS A 535 -33.58 -12.23 4.13
N PRO A 536 -32.93 -13.04 3.26
CA PRO A 536 -31.49 -13.25 3.35
C PRO A 536 -30.76 -11.94 3.05
N ILE A 537 -29.85 -11.54 3.96
CA ILE A 537 -29.07 -10.32 3.85
C ILE A 537 -27.62 -10.66 3.48
N VAL A 538 -27.09 -10.04 2.43
CA VAL A 538 -25.68 -9.99 2.09
C VAL A 538 -25.15 -8.61 2.51
N LEU A 539 -24.33 -8.58 3.54
CA LEU A 539 -23.67 -7.36 4.01
C LEU A 539 -22.38 -7.16 3.24
N VAL A 540 -22.31 -6.12 2.41
CA VAL A 540 -21.09 -5.67 1.72
C VAL A 540 -20.51 -4.50 2.48
N LEU A 541 -19.28 -4.66 2.95
CA LEU A 541 -18.59 -3.68 3.80
C LEU A 541 -17.54 -2.91 3.01
N ALA A 542 -17.67 -1.59 2.98
CA ALA A 542 -16.64 -0.67 2.52
C ALA A 542 -16.11 0.11 3.73
N THR A 543 -14.96 -0.30 4.28
CA THR A 543 -14.42 0.25 5.53
C THR A 543 -12.93 0.53 5.41
N GLY A 544 -12.40 1.40 6.29
CA GLY A 544 -10.97 1.68 6.39
C GLY A 544 -10.22 0.77 7.37
N ARG A 545 -10.95 -0.09 8.11
CA ARG A 545 -10.43 -0.91 9.21
C ARG A 545 -11.30 -2.14 9.46
N PRO A 546 -10.81 -3.15 10.19
CA PRO A 546 -11.67 -4.18 10.78
C PRO A 546 -12.68 -3.59 11.77
N LEU A 547 -13.96 -3.84 11.53
CA LEU A 547 -15.04 -3.47 12.45
C LEU A 547 -15.39 -4.61 13.41
N VAL A 548 -16.09 -4.30 14.49
CA VAL A 548 -16.76 -5.27 15.36
C VAL A 548 -18.03 -5.74 14.66
N LEU A 549 -18.03 -6.96 14.16
CA LEU A 549 -19.10 -7.54 13.35
C LEU A 549 -19.85 -8.68 14.05
N THR A 550 -19.69 -8.86 15.36
CA THR A 550 -20.22 -10.00 16.11
C THR A 550 -21.72 -10.15 15.94
N TRP A 551 -22.49 -9.04 16.00
CA TRP A 551 -23.92 -9.09 15.76
C TRP A 551 -24.24 -9.47 14.29
N ALA A 552 -23.56 -8.84 13.33
CA ALA A 552 -23.78 -9.13 11.91
C ALA A 552 -23.42 -10.59 11.56
N ASP A 553 -22.33 -11.12 12.12
CA ASP A 553 -21.95 -12.52 11.93
C ASP A 553 -23.05 -13.50 12.38
N GLN A 554 -23.79 -13.17 13.42
CA GLN A 554 -24.89 -14.02 13.92
C GLN A 554 -26.16 -13.90 13.07
N HIS A 555 -26.46 -12.77 12.44
CA HIS A 555 -27.79 -12.46 11.90
C HIS A 555 -27.86 -12.33 10.38
N VAL A 556 -26.76 -12.05 9.67
CA VAL A 556 -26.80 -11.95 8.20
C VAL A 556 -26.35 -13.23 7.52
N ALA A 557 -26.79 -13.45 6.29
CA ALA A 557 -26.52 -14.69 5.54
C ALA A 557 -25.09 -14.71 4.97
N ALA A 558 -24.56 -13.57 4.51
CA ALA A 558 -23.19 -13.46 4.01
C ALA A 558 -22.58 -12.09 4.36
N ILE A 559 -21.25 -12.07 4.50
CA ILE A 559 -20.46 -10.86 4.77
C ILE A 559 -19.31 -10.80 3.77
N VAL A 560 -19.23 -9.71 3.02
CA VAL A 560 -18.19 -9.43 2.02
C VAL A 560 -17.45 -8.14 2.41
N GLN A 561 -16.17 -8.23 2.69
CA GLN A 561 -15.31 -7.07 3.02
C GLN A 561 -14.58 -6.60 1.77
N THR A 562 -14.62 -5.31 1.46
CA THR A 562 -14.04 -4.74 0.24
C THR A 562 -12.98 -3.66 0.46
N PHE A 563 -12.84 -3.08 1.64
CA PHE A 563 -11.89 -2.01 1.98
C PHE A 563 -11.82 -0.88 0.92
N HIS A 564 -12.95 -0.41 0.41
CA HIS A 564 -13.05 0.58 -0.68
C HIS A 564 -12.25 0.17 -1.93
N GLY A 565 -12.93 -0.46 -2.88
CA GLY A 565 -12.32 -1.10 -4.05
C GLY A 565 -11.81 -0.14 -5.16
N GLY A 566 -11.87 1.18 -4.97
CA GLY A 566 -11.43 2.16 -5.97
C GLY A 566 -12.36 2.26 -7.19
N THR A 567 -11.81 2.71 -8.33
CA THR A 567 -12.55 3.03 -9.56
C THR A 567 -13.41 1.86 -10.06
N GLU A 568 -12.88 0.64 -10.03
CA GLU A 568 -13.53 -0.57 -10.54
C GLU A 568 -14.26 -1.40 -9.46
N GLY A 569 -14.20 -0.97 -8.20
CA GLY A 569 -14.62 -1.78 -7.06
C GLY A 569 -16.05 -2.30 -7.14
N ARG A 570 -17.03 -1.46 -7.49
CA ARG A 570 -18.46 -1.85 -7.51
C ARG A 570 -18.79 -2.85 -8.61
N ALA A 571 -18.17 -2.68 -9.79
CA ALA A 571 -18.32 -3.63 -10.88
C ALA A 571 -17.80 -5.03 -10.47
N VAL A 572 -16.68 -5.08 -9.77
CA VAL A 572 -16.08 -6.32 -9.29
C VAL A 572 -16.84 -6.93 -8.11
N ILE A 573 -17.40 -6.12 -7.22
CA ILE A 573 -18.33 -6.60 -6.18
C ILE A 573 -19.50 -7.34 -6.86
N ALA A 574 -20.11 -6.77 -7.90
CA ALA A 574 -21.18 -7.44 -8.62
C ALA A 574 -20.74 -8.78 -9.26
N GLU A 575 -19.50 -8.88 -9.76
CA GLU A 575 -18.93 -10.15 -10.26
C GLU A 575 -18.79 -11.21 -9.17
N VAL A 576 -18.32 -10.80 -8.01
CA VAL A 576 -18.23 -11.71 -6.87
C VAL A 576 -19.63 -12.15 -6.45
N LEU A 577 -20.57 -11.22 -6.27
CA LEU A 577 -21.94 -11.55 -5.84
C LEU A 577 -22.66 -12.46 -6.84
N SER A 578 -22.49 -12.26 -8.14
CA SER A 578 -23.08 -13.09 -9.21
C SER A 578 -22.34 -14.41 -9.45
N GLY A 579 -21.12 -14.57 -8.88
CA GLY A 579 -20.29 -15.76 -9.08
C GLY A 579 -19.49 -15.76 -10.38
N GLN A 580 -19.40 -14.65 -11.10
CA GLN A 580 -18.48 -14.51 -12.23
C GLN A 580 -17.03 -14.45 -11.77
N ALA A 581 -16.76 -13.90 -10.58
CA ALA A 581 -15.49 -13.96 -9.90
C ALA A 581 -15.59 -14.80 -8.62
N ASN A 582 -14.52 -15.54 -8.30
CA ASN A 582 -14.40 -16.30 -7.06
C ASN A 582 -13.59 -15.47 -6.04
N PRO A 583 -14.14 -15.14 -4.85
CA PRO A 583 -13.41 -14.35 -3.86
C PRO A 583 -12.12 -15.06 -3.42
N ALA A 584 -11.03 -14.30 -3.33
CA ALA A 584 -9.70 -14.83 -3.06
C ALA A 584 -8.89 -14.01 -2.04
N GLY A 585 -9.45 -12.91 -1.54
CA GLY A 585 -8.82 -12.06 -0.54
C GLY A 585 -8.69 -12.75 0.82
N ARG A 586 -7.69 -12.33 1.59
CA ARG A 586 -7.44 -12.79 2.97
C ARG A 586 -7.27 -11.59 3.89
N THR A 587 -7.73 -11.70 5.13
CA THR A 587 -7.62 -10.64 6.12
C THR A 587 -6.15 -10.28 6.39
N PRO A 588 -5.76 -9.01 6.18
CA PRO A 588 -4.42 -8.54 6.53
C PRO A 588 -4.32 -8.11 8.00
N MET A 589 -5.44 -8.18 8.72
CA MET A 589 -5.56 -7.82 10.12
C MET A 589 -6.72 -8.62 10.75
N SER A 590 -6.55 -9.01 12.01
CA SER A 590 -7.57 -9.71 12.81
C SER A 590 -8.78 -8.81 13.07
N PHE A 591 -9.99 -9.38 13.00
CA PHE A 591 -11.25 -8.68 13.31
C PHE A 591 -11.63 -8.93 14.77
N PRO A 592 -11.74 -7.89 15.61
CA PRO A 592 -12.10 -8.06 17.01
C PRO A 592 -13.58 -8.46 17.19
N ARG A 593 -13.88 -9.18 18.26
CA ARG A 593 -15.28 -9.47 18.68
C ARG A 593 -15.90 -8.30 19.41
N SER A 594 -15.09 -7.56 20.14
CA SER A 594 -15.47 -6.36 20.88
C SER A 594 -14.30 -5.38 20.95
N VAL A 595 -14.57 -4.11 21.21
CA VAL A 595 -13.53 -3.10 21.41
C VAL A 595 -12.68 -3.43 22.64
N GLY A 596 -13.26 -4.08 23.67
CA GLY A 596 -12.54 -4.48 24.87
C GLY A 596 -11.47 -5.55 24.65
N GLN A 597 -11.52 -6.26 23.51
CA GLN A 597 -10.54 -7.28 23.16
C GLN A 597 -9.24 -6.68 22.59
N ILE A 598 -9.25 -5.43 22.16
CA ILE A 598 -8.12 -4.77 21.50
C ILE A 598 -7.02 -4.42 22.51
N PRO A 599 -5.73 -4.73 22.18
CA PRO A 599 -5.24 -5.27 20.90
C PRO A 599 -5.43 -6.78 20.76
N VAL A 600 -5.91 -7.25 19.60
CA VAL A 600 -6.01 -8.65 19.24
C VAL A 600 -5.29 -8.88 17.90
N TYR A 601 -4.25 -9.70 17.91
CA TYR A 601 -3.42 -10.03 16.76
C TYR A 601 -2.86 -11.45 16.89
N TYR A 602 -2.55 -12.08 15.76
CA TYR A 602 -2.26 -13.52 15.72
C TYR A 602 -0.89 -13.90 16.31
N ASP A 603 0.12 -13.03 16.23
CA ASP A 603 1.52 -13.27 16.61
C ASP A 603 1.83 -12.84 18.07
N HIS A 604 0.84 -12.97 18.96
CA HIS A 604 1.02 -12.67 20.38
C HIS A 604 1.98 -13.65 21.06
N LEU A 605 2.57 -13.22 22.18
CA LEU A 605 3.42 -14.08 23.00
C LEU A 605 2.58 -15.12 23.78
N PRO A 606 3.16 -16.32 24.04
CA PRO A 606 2.52 -17.28 24.91
C PRO A 606 2.47 -16.79 26.36
N THR A 607 1.49 -17.25 27.10
CA THR A 607 1.38 -16.98 28.55
C THR A 607 1.77 -18.21 29.36
N GLY A 608 2.11 -18.01 30.63
CA GLY A 608 2.34 -19.10 31.56
C GLY A 608 1.06 -19.85 31.95
N ARG A 609 -0.12 -19.29 31.64
CA ARG A 609 -1.44 -19.88 31.93
C ARG A 609 -2.35 -19.81 30.70
N PRO A 610 -2.02 -20.51 29.62
CA PRO A 610 -2.80 -20.47 28.40
C PRO A 610 -4.22 -21.01 28.66
N GLN A 611 -5.16 -20.51 27.86
CA GLN A 611 -6.53 -21.05 27.84
C GLN A 611 -6.49 -22.53 27.44
N LYS A 612 -7.13 -23.38 28.26
CA LYS A 612 -7.31 -24.83 28.01
C LYS A 612 -8.78 -25.22 28.11
N GLU A 613 -9.42 -24.89 29.20
CA GLU A 613 -10.77 -25.30 29.53
C GLU A 613 -11.70 -24.12 29.84
N HIS A 614 -11.26 -22.89 29.60
CA HIS A 614 -11.97 -21.64 29.94
C HIS A 614 -12.30 -21.57 31.44
N LYS A 615 -11.32 -21.92 32.27
CA LYS A 615 -11.46 -21.89 33.73
C LYS A 615 -10.78 -20.69 34.35
N ARG A 616 -11.27 -20.28 35.50
CA ARG A 616 -10.64 -19.25 36.34
C ARG A 616 -9.15 -19.58 36.55
N TYR A 617 -8.28 -18.57 36.52
CA TYR A 617 -6.81 -18.62 36.59
C TYR A 617 -6.11 -19.02 35.26
N GLU A 618 -6.82 -19.16 34.17
CA GLU A 618 -6.28 -19.12 32.83
C GLU A 618 -6.27 -17.67 32.30
N SER A 619 -5.49 -17.38 31.25
CA SER A 619 -5.46 -16.06 30.58
C SER A 619 -6.67 -15.95 29.64
N ILE A 620 -7.80 -15.56 30.20
CA ILE A 620 -9.10 -15.48 29.53
C ILE A 620 -9.84 -14.19 29.87
N TYR A 621 -10.75 -13.77 28.99
CA TYR A 621 -11.84 -12.86 29.33
C TYR A 621 -12.96 -13.66 30.03
N MET A 622 -13.67 -13.03 30.96
CA MET A 622 -14.79 -13.67 31.66
C MET A 622 -16.07 -13.70 30.83
N ASP A 623 -16.19 -12.81 29.87
CA ASP A 623 -17.41 -12.47 29.12
C ASP A 623 -17.25 -12.53 27.60
N GLU A 624 -16.04 -12.81 27.10
CA GLU A 624 -15.76 -12.95 25.67
C GLU A 624 -14.69 -14.02 25.43
N ARG A 625 -14.59 -14.50 24.19
CA ARG A 625 -13.53 -15.40 23.74
C ARG A 625 -12.22 -14.64 23.52
N ASN A 626 -11.09 -15.33 23.66
CA ASN A 626 -9.77 -14.75 23.37
C ASN A 626 -9.53 -14.57 21.86
N GLU A 627 -10.05 -15.53 21.07
CA GLU A 627 -9.81 -15.56 19.62
C GLU A 627 -10.57 -14.42 18.94
N PRO A 628 -9.99 -13.79 17.88
CA PRO A 628 -10.70 -12.79 17.09
C PRO A 628 -11.95 -13.39 16.42
N LEU A 629 -12.85 -12.54 15.94
CA LEU A 629 -14.01 -12.99 15.15
C LEU A 629 -13.55 -13.62 13.83
N TYR A 630 -12.65 -12.92 13.11
CA TYR A 630 -11.98 -13.45 11.93
C TYR A 630 -10.47 -13.27 12.11
N PRO A 631 -9.69 -14.35 12.05
CA PRO A 631 -8.25 -14.29 12.30
C PRO A 631 -7.47 -13.71 11.11
N PHE A 632 -6.22 -13.35 11.33
CA PHE A 632 -5.28 -12.96 10.29
C PHE A 632 -5.13 -14.07 9.22
N GLY A 633 -5.07 -13.68 7.96
CA GLY A 633 -4.95 -14.57 6.81
C GLY A 633 -6.23 -15.28 6.41
N PHE A 634 -7.36 -15.06 7.11
CA PHE A 634 -8.63 -15.71 6.86
C PHE A 634 -9.37 -15.15 5.65
N GLY A 635 -10.10 -16.00 4.95
CA GLY A 635 -11.04 -15.65 3.89
C GLY A 635 -11.62 -16.91 3.25
N LEU A 636 -12.92 -16.89 2.98
CA LEU A 636 -13.63 -17.97 2.30
C LEU A 636 -13.51 -17.82 0.78
N SER A 637 -13.78 -18.91 0.08
CA SER A 637 -13.88 -19.00 -1.38
C SER A 637 -15.15 -19.77 -1.75
N TYR A 638 -15.62 -19.63 -2.99
CA TYR A 638 -16.63 -20.52 -3.56
C TYR A 638 -16.07 -21.94 -3.86
N SER A 639 -14.76 -22.10 -3.71
CA SER A 639 -14.06 -23.39 -3.71
C SER A 639 -13.64 -23.78 -2.31
N ARG A 640 -13.27 -25.04 -2.11
CA ARG A 640 -12.77 -25.55 -0.84
C ARG A 640 -11.36 -26.10 -1.04
N PHE A 641 -10.42 -25.61 -0.28
CA PHE A 641 -9.03 -26.09 -0.31
C PHE A 641 -8.73 -26.97 0.90
N THR A 642 -7.94 -28.02 0.68
CA THR A 642 -7.45 -28.93 1.72
C THR A 642 -5.95 -29.05 1.64
N TYR A 643 -5.31 -29.26 2.78
CA TYR A 643 -3.86 -29.32 2.93
C TYR A 643 -3.47 -30.70 3.45
N ALA A 644 -2.46 -31.33 2.84
CA ALA A 644 -1.99 -32.66 3.21
C ALA A 644 -0.47 -32.80 2.98
N ASN A 645 0.11 -33.88 3.50
CA ASN A 645 1.48 -34.32 3.27
C ASN A 645 2.54 -33.21 3.48
N PRO A 646 2.55 -32.57 4.68
CA PRO A 646 3.61 -31.61 5.00
C PRO A 646 4.94 -32.33 5.08
N ARG A 647 6.00 -31.78 4.44
CA ARG A 647 7.31 -32.40 4.38
C ARG A 647 8.42 -31.38 4.32
N VAL A 648 9.58 -31.76 4.79
CA VAL A 648 10.83 -31.02 4.72
C VAL A 648 11.88 -31.84 3.99
N ASP A 649 12.75 -31.22 3.20
CA ASP A 649 13.85 -31.90 2.50
C ASP A 649 14.92 -32.42 3.45
N ARG A 650 15.10 -31.73 4.60
CA ARG A 650 16.02 -32.07 5.68
C ARG A 650 15.49 -31.63 7.03
N ALA A 651 15.45 -32.55 7.99
CA ALA A 651 14.97 -32.27 9.34
C ALA A 651 15.93 -31.42 10.18
N ASN A 652 17.26 -31.49 9.89
CA ASN A 652 18.27 -30.72 10.57
C ASN A 652 18.95 -29.75 9.62
N ILE A 653 19.02 -28.49 9.96
CA ILE A 653 19.74 -27.46 9.19
C ILE A 653 20.66 -26.65 10.13
N SER A 654 21.82 -26.25 9.64
CA SER A 654 22.69 -25.31 10.38
C SER A 654 22.06 -23.92 10.47
N LEU A 655 22.54 -23.09 11.41
CA LEU A 655 22.08 -21.69 11.58
C LEU A 655 22.28 -20.81 10.33
N ASN A 656 23.04 -21.28 9.32
CA ASN A 656 23.20 -20.62 8.01
C ASN A 656 22.58 -21.42 6.88
N GLY A 657 21.86 -22.52 7.17
CA GLY A 657 21.24 -23.40 6.19
C GLY A 657 19.89 -22.92 5.70
N THR A 658 19.35 -23.64 4.73
CA THR A 658 17.98 -23.45 4.22
C THR A 658 17.28 -24.79 4.17
N ALA A 659 16.06 -24.88 4.67
CA ALA A 659 15.18 -26.03 4.46
C ALA A 659 14.20 -25.74 3.31
N LYS A 660 13.82 -26.78 2.54
CA LYS A 660 12.67 -26.72 1.65
C LYS A 660 11.47 -27.36 2.35
N VAL A 661 10.43 -26.55 2.51
CA VAL A 661 9.19 -26.97 3.17
C VAL A 661 8.10 -27.08 2.10
N SER A 662 7.41 -28.20 2.03
CA SER A 662 6.39 -28.45 1.01
C SER A 662 5.10 -28.97 1.63
N VAL A 663 3.97 -28.68 0.97
CA VAL A 663 2.64 -29.18 1.30
C VAL A 663 1.85 -29.40 0.02
N ASP A 664 1.01 -30.43 0.00
CA ASP A 664 0.10 -30.67 -1.10
C ASP A 664 -1.21 -29.93 -0.83
N VAL A 665 -1.66 -29.13 -1.78
CA VAL A 665 -2.89 -28.32 -1.71
C VAL A 665 -3.85 -28.79 -2.79
N THR A 666 -5.05 -29.21 -2.38
CA THR A 666 -6.10 -29.71 -3.28
C THR A 666 -7.27 -28.76 -3.30
N ASN A 667 -7.72 -28.36 -4.49
CA ASN A 667 -9.03 -27.74 -4.66
C ASN A 667 -10.09 -28.82 -4.71
N ALA A 668 -10.72 -29.10 -3.57
CA ALA A 668 -11.81 -30.07 -3.44
C ALA A 668 -13.19 -29.50 -3.85
N GLY A 669 -13.23 -28.27 -4.38
CA GLY A 669 -14.43 -27.61 -4.90
C GLY A 669 -14.74 -27.98 -6.34
N ARG A 670 -15.80 -27.35 -6.87
CA ARG A 670 -16.26 -27.56 -8.26
C ARG A 670 -15.90 -26.40 -9.19
N ARG A 671 -15.19 -25.40 -8.71
CA ARG A 671 -14.76 -24.20 -9.45
C ARG A 671 -13.26 -24.02 -9.30
N ASP A 672 -12.64 -23.49 -10.31
CA ASP A 672 -11.28 -22.99 -10.22
C ASP A 672 -11.23 -21.88 -9.16
N GLY A 673 -10.14 -21.77 -8.42
CA GLY A 673 -10.03 -20.78 -7.38
C GLY A 673 -8.57 -20.46 -7.02
N GLN A 674 -8.36 -19.23 -6.59
CA GLN A 674 -7.08 -18.82 -6.05
C GLN A 674 -7.02 -19.17 -4.56
N GLU A 675 -5.90 -19.77 -4.13
CA GLU A 675 -5.60 -20.02 -2.73
C GLU A 675 -4.33 -19.29 -2.32
N VAL A 676 -4.34 -18.74 -1.10
CA VAL A 676 -3.15 -18.16 -0.47
C VAL A 676 -2.59 -19.15 0.53
N VAL A 677 -1.60 -19.91 0.09
CA VAL A 677 -0.91 -20.89 0.94
C VAL A 677 0.08 -20.14 1.83
N GLN A 678 -0.10 -20.25 3.14
CA GLN A 678 0.64 -19.49 4.16
C GLN A 678 1.51 -20.45 4.97
N LEU A 679 2.75 -20.01 5.25
CA LEU A 679 3.71 -20.74 6.08
C LEU A 679 3.98 -19.91 7.34
N TYR A 680 3.68 -20.53 8.48
CA TYR A 680 3.96 -19.98 9.81
C TYR A 680 4.97 -20.83 10.54
N ILE A 681 5.71 -20.20 11.45
CA ILE A 681 6.63 -20.90 12.34
C ILE A 681 6.28 -20.66 13.81
N ARG A 682 6.78 -21.55 14.65
CA ARG A 682 6.90 -21.36 16.10
C ARG A 682 8.19 -22.02 16.57
N GLN A 683 8.99 -21.31 17.35
CA GLN A 683 10.09 -21.89 18.10
C GLN A 683 9.66 -21.99 19.57
N PRO A 684 9.30 -23.20 20.07
CA PRO A 684 8.70 -23.36 21.40
C PRO A 684 9.62 -23.00 22.55
N VAL A 685 10.93 -23.16 22.33
CA VAL A 685 11.97 -22.89 23.35
C VAL A 685 13.05 -22.01 22.72
N ALA A 686 13.27 -20.86 23.32
CA ALA A 686 14.31 -19.91 22.95
C ALA A 686 14.77 -19.16 24.20
N SER A 687 15.82 -18.34 24.11
CA SER A 687 16.31 -17.50 25.23
C SER A 687 15.28 -16.45 25.68
N ARG A 688 14.25 -16.20 24.87
CA ARG A 688 13.11 -15.28 25.14
C ARG A 688 11.81 -15.92 24.65
N SER A 689 10.68 -15.48 25.19
CA SER A 689 9.36 -15.86 24.66
C SER A 689 9.24 -15.41 23.21
N ARG A 690 8.88 -16.35 22.35
CA ARG A 690 8.61 -16.13 20.93
C ARG A 690 7.10 -16.13 20.65
N PRO A 691 6.63 -15.45 19.61
CA PRO A 691 5.21 -15.49 19.20
C PRO A 691 4.69 -16.92 19.03
N VAL A 692 3.41 -17.11 19.33
CA VAL A 692 2.73 -18.41 19.12
C VAL A 692 2.66 -18.80 17.65
N ARG A 693 2.77 -17.82 16.75
CA ARG A 693 2.83 -17.97 15.30
C ARG A 693 3.59 -16.79 14.70
N GLU A 694 4.40 -17.01 13.69
CA GLU A 694 5.06 -15.96 12.90
C GLU A 694 4.96 -16.32 11.42
N LEU A 695 4.38 -15.47 10.59
CA LEU A 695 4.37 -15.64 9.12
C LEU A 695 5.80 -15.52 8.58
N LYS A 696 6.23 -16.49 7.77
CA LYS A 696 7.56 -16.49 7.13
C LYS A 696 7.49 -16.77 5.63
N GLY A 697 6.30 -17.00 5.09
CA GLY A 697 6.11 -17.19 3.65
C GLY A 697 4.65 -17.30 3.26
N PHE A 698 4.35 -16.89 2.04
CA PHE A 698 3.05 -17.17 1.42
C PHE A 698 3.21 -17.28 -0.10
N LYS A 699 2.26 -17.97 -0.73
CA LYS A 699 2.13 -18.06 -2.19
C LYS A 699 0.67 -18.03 -2.58
N LYS A 700 0.31 -17.15 -3.51
CA LYS A 700 -1.02 -17.11 -4.11
C LYS A 700 -1.00 -17.86 -5.43
N LEU A 701 -1.88 -18.84 -5.57
CA LEU A 701 -1.87 -19.77 -6.70
C LEU A 701 -3.29 -20.05 -7.19
N MET A 702 -3.46 -20.10 -8.52
CA MET A 702 -4.68 -20.60 -9.14
C MET A 702 -4.63 -22.13 -9.14
N ILE A 703 -5.64 -22.79 -8.59
CA ILE A 703 -5.78 -24.25 -8.53
C ILE A 703 -7.10 -24.63 -9.17
N LYS A 704 -7.06 -25.47 -10.21
CA LYS A 704 -8.26 -25.92 -10.91
C LYS A 704 -9.12 -26.84 -10.03
N ALA A 705 -10.41 -26.89 -10.32
CA ALA A 705 -11.32 -27.82 -9.64
C ALA A 705 -10.80 -29.26 -9.70
N GLY A 706 -10.67 -29.93 -8.55
CA GLY A 706 -10.15 -31.28 -8.41
C GLY A 706 -8.63 -31.42 -8.51
N GLU A 707 -7.88 -30.34 -8.79
CA GLU A 707 -6.42 -30.38 -8.93
C GLU A 707 -5.74 -30.38 -7.55
N THR A 708 -4.63 -31.11 -7.47
CA THR A 708 -3.69 -31.09 -6.34
C THR A 708 -2.34 -30.58 -6.84
N ILE A 709 -1.78 -29.60 -6.17
CA ILE A 709 -0.46 -29.04 -6.45
C ILE A 709 0.44 -29.13 -5.23
N ALA A 710 1.73 -29.39 -5.43
CA ALA A 710 2.73 -29.33 -4.38
C ALA A 710 3.29 -27.91 -4.30
N VAL A 711 3.09 -27.26 -3.16
CA VAL A 711 3.60 -25.90 -2.90
C VAL A 711 4.84 -25.99 -2.02
N THR A 712 5.94 -25.39 -2.48
CA THR A 712 7.25 -25.45 -1.79
C THR A 712 7.71 -24.06 -1.42
N PHE A 713 8.25 -23.90 -0.22
CA PHE A 713 8.89 -22.69 0.31
C PHE A 713 10.35 -22.96 0.62
N ASP A 714 11.24 -22.02 0.31
CA ASP A 714 12.58 -21.98 0.87
C ASP A 714 12.52 -21.25 2.22
N LEU A 715 12.99 -21.89 3.28
CA LEU A 715 13.00 -21.36 4.64
C LEU A 715 14.46 -21.29 5.13
N PRO A 716 15.14 -20.16 4.90
CA PRO A 716 16.51 -19.99 5.38
C PRO A 716 16.53 -19.69 6.88
N ALA A 717 17.47 -20.29 7.60
CA ALA A 717 17.60 -20.18 9.06
C ALA A 717 17.75 -18.73 9.54
N ASN A 718 18.34 -17.85 8.71
CA ASN A 718 18.49 -16.44 9.04
C ASN A 718 17.15 -15.66 9.09
N GLN A 719 16.04 -16.22 8.64
CA GLN A 719 14.68 -15.64 8.82
C GLN A 719 14.02 -16.09 10.13
N LEU A 720 14.65 -17.02 10.87
CA LEU A 720 14.08 -17.65 12.07
C LEU A 720 14.61 -17.00 13.36
N GLY A 721 15.39 -15.95 13.24
CA GLY A 721 15.94 -15.22 14.38
C GLY A 721 14.96 -14.22 15.00
N MET A 722 15.44 -13.56 16.04
CA MET A 722 14.76 -12.49 16.77
C MET A 722 15.78 -11.43 17.22
N HIS A 723 15.31 -10.26 17.65
CA HIS A 723 16.19 -9.25 18.25
C HIS A 723 16.16 -9.33 19.78
N ASP A 724 17.35 -9.16 20.40
CA ASP A 724 17.49 -9.01 21.84
C ASP A 724 17.20 -7.56 22.31
N ASP A 725 17.31 -7.32 23.62
CA ASP A 725 17.06 -5.99 24.21
C ASP A 725 18.09 -4.92 23.77
N ALA A 726 19.22 -5.34 23.21
CA ALA A 726 20.22 -4.45 22.63
C ALA A 726 20.01 -4.20 21.12
N GLY A 727 18.92 -4.75 20.52
CA GLY A 727 18.64 -4.67 19.10
C GLY A 727 19.61 -5.47 18.23
N ARG A 728 20.20 -6.55 18.76
CA ARG A 728 21.05 -7.47 18.01
C ARG A 728 20.21 -8.64 17.52
N TYR A 729 20.33 -8.96 16.23
CA TYR A 729 19.63 -10.09 15.63
C TYR A 729 20.35 -11.39 15.96
N VAL A 730 19.61 -12.37 16.48
CA VAL A 730 20.14 -13.67 16.93
C VAL A 730 19.29 -14.80 16.36
N VAL A 731 19.94 -15.79 15.74
CA VAL A 731 19.35 -17.07 15.36
C VAL A 731 19.81 -18.11 16.37
N GLU A 732 18.89 -18.79 17.04
CA GLU A 732 19.19 -19.76 18.09
C GLU A 732 18.95 -21.19 17.62
N PRO A 733 19.78 -22.16 18.07
CA PRO A 733 19.54 -23.57 17.83
C PRO A 733 18.29 -24.02 18.59
N GLY A 734 17.63 -25.06 18.08
CA GLY A 734 16.44 -25.65 18.69
C GLY A 734 15.40 -26.06 17.66
N ASP A 735 14.31 -26.64 18.14
CA ASP A 735 13.22 -27.12 17.29
C ASP A 735 12.35 -25.95 16.84
N VAL A 736 11.92 -26.00 15.59
CA VAL A 736 11.02 -25.05 14.95
C VAL A 736 9.84 -25.80 14.34
N GLU A 737 8.67 -25.61 14.90
CA GLU A 737 7.42 -26.09 14.33
C GLU A 737 7.03 -25.22 13.13
N ILE A 738 6.56 -25.85 12.05
CA ILE A 738 6.17 -25.19 10.80
C ILE A 738 4.73 -25.55 10.49
N TYR A 739 3.88 -24.56 10.33
CA TYR A 739 2.46 -24.71 10.08
C TYR A 739 2.11 -24.17 8.69
N LEU A 740 1.33 -24.95 7.94
CA LEU A 740 0.96 -24.69 6.56
C LEU A 740 -0.57 -24.70 6.42
N GLY A 741 -1.14 -23.65 5.84
CA GLY A 741 -2.59 -23.55 5.69
C GLY A 741 -3.04 -22.24 5.05
N GLY A 742 -4.33 -21.96 5.11
CA GLY A 742 -4.98 -20.79 4.51
C GLY A 742 -5.17 -19.61 5.49
N SER A 743 -4.70 -19.70 6.74
CA SER A 743 -4.78 -18.62 7.73
C SER A 743 -3.81 -18.89 8.89
N SER A 744 -3.71 -17.96 9.84
CA SER A 744 -2.94 -18.10 11.08
C SER A 744 -3.39 -19.25 11.98
N LEU A 745 -4.58 -19.82 11.72
CA LEU A 745 -5.08 -21.03 12.38
C LEU A 745 -4.66 -22.33 11.67
N ALA A 746 -3.63 -22.30 10.81
CA ALA A 746 -3.11 -23.48 10.12
C ALA A 746 -2.78 -24.63 11.08
N GLU A 747 -3.26 -25.84 10.77
CA GLU A 747 -3.10 -27.05 11.58
C GLU A 747 -2.16 -28.09 10.94
N THR A 748 -1.92 -28.00 9.63
CA THR A 748 -1.01 -28.92 8.94
C THR A 748 0.43 -28.61 9.35
N VAL A 749 1.06 -29.50 10.11
CA VAL A 749 2.32 -29.25 10.81
C VAL A 749 3.45 -30.18 10.37
N THR A 750 4.67 -29.63 10.30
CA THR A 750 5.95 -30.35 10.22
C THR A 750 6.98 -29.63 11.09
N GLN A 751 8.20 -30.12 11.14
CA GLN A 751 9.22 -29.61 12.06
C GLN A 751 10.62 -29.67 11.44
N ILE A 752 11.47 -28.73 11.82
CA ILE A 752 12.94 -28.77 11.63
C ILE A 752 13.65 -28.50 12.94
N THR A 753 14.92 -28.91 13.01
CA THR A 753 15.82 -28.57 14.14
C THR A 753 16.96 -27.72 13.62
N LEU A 754 17.16 -26.53 14.20
CA LEU A 754 18.32 -25.69 13.99
C LEU A 754 19.49 -26.19 14.80
N THR A 755 20.61 -26.45 14.15
CA THR A 755 21.83 -26.95 14.82
C THR A 755 22.98 -25.97 14.69
N ARG A 756 23.85 -25.90 15.69
CA ARG A 756 25.13 -25.20 15.54
C ARG A 756 25.96 -25.87 14.45
N PRO A 757 26.82 -25.10 13.72
CA PRO A 757 27.71 -25.65 12.71
C PRO A 757 28.63 -26.72 13.28
#